data_a1046d8497358ad649521ee38cc8bb48
#
_entry.id   a1046d8497358ad649521ee38cc8bb48
#
_cell.length_a   1.000
_cell.length_b   1.000
_cell.length_c   1.000
_cell.angle_alpha   90.00
_cell.angle_beta   90.00
_cell.angle_gamma   90.00
#
_symmetry.space_group_name_H-M   'P 1'
#
loop_
_entity.id
_entity.type
_entity.pdbx_description
1 polymer ?
#
loop_
_entity_poly.entity_id
_entity_poly.type
_entity_poly.pdbx_seq_one_letter_code
_entity_poly.pdbx_strand_id
1 'polypeptide(L)'
;MLIFAVTGMGGIGKTALAVEAAHRARAQGWFPGGTLFVDLRGYDDDPVTADQAVLALLDALGVQGQDLPPTAERQYDVYRGLLAKRRERMLLILDNASDPSQYVPLLPGSDHHRVLITSRDRSDALPMRLIDLEALDPAESVALVTRALQETDERDERPGREPDALRELVDLCGHLPLALQIAAGMLRRRRHRDIASLVTEIREAGDPTVVLDKGSPGTDLYGRSLVLRPVLETSYRRLPPKQARLLRLLCLAPGAETGAEAIAALVDLELEPALNLLEELAATHLVTPVRCVDGTAPAMRWRVHDLVRGFGVGVVAGDVGLRKEGEAGRERVLAFYCRWANAADRRLRWLPGTAEPERFGDRKQALAWFDGERAGLVAAVQWAREERFAAAAVRLAEHLGVYLDWRRYFDDWIAVAEAEREAVRRAGNQLGEAKACNHLGNARLELGQVGEAIEAYTQASSLFQVVGDQLHEAMVWNNLGNALFKVHQLEEAINAHTRARDLFQLVGDPLREAIVWNNLGNVLLETGRPEEALEAHIRARDLYQAAGDRHREARAWNNLGNVHLQMGRTEQAIEAYGKELEICRKFEDWYGEARTLHNLALAHKTAGRPTAARIAFLHASEAYTRANAPTEAADTQSAADSLT
;
A
#
# COMPACT_ATOMS: atom_id res chain seq x y z
N MET A 1 -6.59 -15.63 -25.38
CA MET A 1 -6.69 -15.77 -23.90
C MET A 1 -8.16 -15.92 -23.54
N LEU A 2 -8.52 -16.82 -22.61
CA LEU A 2 -9.90 -16.96 -22.18
C LEU A 2 -10.11 -16.17 -20.89
N ILE A 3 -10.84 -15.08 -21.00
CA ILE A 3 -11.21 -14.18 -19.90
C ILE A 3 -12.71 -14.33 -19.67
N PHE A 4 -13.08 -14.53 -18.43
CA PHE A 4 -14.47 -14.47 -17.98
C PHE A 4 -14.66 -13.20 -17.16
N ALA A 5 -15.72 -12.47 -17.41
CA ALA A 5 -16.14 -11.37 -16.58
C ALA A 5 -17.52 -11.67 -15.96
N VAL A 6 -17.57 -11.66 -14.64
CA VAL A 6 -18.82 -11.77 -13.89
C VAL A 6 -19.27 -10.35 -13.59
N THR A 7 -20.38 -9.96 -14.17
CA THR A 7 -20.95 -8.62 -14.03
C THR A 7 -22.29 -8.64 -13.29
N GLY A 8 -22.71 -7.51 -12.76
CA GLY A 8 -23.96 -7.37 -12.02
C GLY A 8 -23.85 -6.35 -10.89
N MET A 9 -24.96 -6.03 -10.27
CA MET A 9 -25.03 -4.99 -9.24
C MET A 9 -24.27 -5.33 -7.95
N GLY A 10 -24.02 -4.32 -7.13
CA GLY A 10 -23.44 -4.50 -5.79
C GLY A 10 -24.31 -5.41 -4.92
N GLY A 11 -23.71 -6.37 -4.23
CA GLY A 11 -24.44 -7.31 -3.36
C GLY A 11 -25.08 -8.52 -4.04
N ILE A 12 -24.96 -8.65 -5.37
CA ILE A 12 -25.50 -9.78 -6.15
C ILE A 12 -24.74 -11.10 -5.97
N GLY A 13 -23.59 -11.08 -5.29
CA GLY A 13 -22.82 -12.29 -5.03
C GLY A 13 -21.70 -12.59 -6.03
N LYS A 14 -21.25 -11.63 -6.86
CA LYS A 14 -20.18 -11.82 -7.85
C LYS A 14 -18.90 -12.42 -7.26
N THR A 15 -18.39 -11.79 -6.22
CA THR A 15 -17.20 -12.24 -5.50
C THR A 15 -17.39 -13.64 -4.92
N ALA A 16 -18.56 -13.89 -4.31
CA ALA A 16 -18.88 -15.21 -3.75
C ALA A 16 -18.89 -16.29 -4.83
N LEU A 17 -19.49 -16.00 -5.98
CA LEU A 17 -19.49 -16.92 -7.13
C LEU A 17 -18.08 -17.15 -7.65
N ALA A 18 -17.27 -16.11 -7.79
CA ALA A 18 -15.89 -16.20 -8.27
C ALA A 18 -15.03 -17.09 -7.37
N VAL A 19 -15.13 -16.87 -6.05
CA VAL A 19 -14.41 -17.63 -5.03
C VAL A 19 -14.87 -19.09 -5.00
N GLU A 20 -16.18 -19.36 -5.01
CA GLU A 20 -16.74 -20.71 -5.02
C GLU A 20 -16.36 -21.45 -6.30
N ALA A 21 -16.44 -20.80 -7.47
CA ALA A 21 -16.00 -21.36 -8.74
C ALA A 21 -14.50 -21.73 -8.71
N ALA A 22 -13.66 -20.89 -8.11
CA ALA A 22 -12.24 -21.17 -7.92
C ALA A 22 -12.00 -22.39 -7.02
N HIS A 23 -12.72 -22.50 -5.92
CA HIS A 23 -12.64 -23.64 -5.00
C HIS A 23 -13.05 -24.95 -5.69
N ARG A 24 -14.17 -24.94 -6.41
CA ARG A 24 -14.63 -26.11 -7.18
C ARG A 24 -13.66 -26.50 -8.28
N ALA A 25 -13.18 -25.54 -9.05
CA ALA A 25 -12.22 -25.77 -10.12
C ALA A 25 -10.90 -26.34 -9.59
N ARG A 26 -10.43 -25.84 -8.41
CA ARG A 26 -9.27 -26.38 -7.73
C ARG A 26 -9.49 -27.82 -7.25
N ALA A 27 -10.64 -28.11 -6.65
CA ALA A 27 -11.00 -29.47 -6.20
C ALA A 27 -11.06 -30.45 -7.36
N GLN A 28 -11.41 -30.00 -8.58
CA GLN A 28 -11.41 -30.79 -9.81
C GLN A 28 -10.04 -30.83 -10.50
N GLY A 29 -9.00 -30.20 -9.94
CA GLY A 29 -7.65 -30.20 -10.49
C GLY A 29 -7.46 -29.31 -11.73
N TRP A 30 -8.35 -28.35 -12.02
CA TRP A 30 -8.26 -27.54 -13.24
C TRP A 30 -7.13 -26.51 -13.18
N PHE A 31 -6.74 -26.08 -11.97
CA PHE A 31 -5.70 -25.07 -11.74
C PHE A 31 -4.65 -25.57 -10.74
N PRO A 32 -3.80 -26.54 -11.14
CA PRO A 32 -2.78 -27.11 -10.24
C PRO A 32 -1.75 -26.06 -9.80
N GLY A 33 -1.50 -25.02 -10.61
CA GLY A 33 -0.61 -23.90 -10.28
C GLY A 33 -1.16 -22.94 -9.21
N GLY A 34 -2.42 -23.14 -8.78
CA GLY A 34 -3.05 -22.31 -7.75
C GLY A 34 -3.90 -21.17 -8.30
N THR A 35 -4.32 -20.31 -7.37
CA THR A 35 -5.16 -19.13 -7.65
C THR A 35 -4.48 -17.87 -7.14
N LEU A 36 -4.41 -16.85 -7.96
CA LEU A 36 -4.05 -15.48 -7.58
C LEU A 36 -5.34 -14.67 -7.45
N PHE A 37 -5.48 -13.93 -6.37
CA PHE A 37 -6.65 -13.08 -6.10
C PHE A 37 -6.21 -11.66 -5.79
N VAL A 38 -6.81 -10.69 -6.46
CA VAL A 38 -6.63 -9.26 -6.19
C VAL A 38 -7.99 -8.58 -6.15
N ASP A 39 -8.28 -7.87 -5.07
CA ASP A 39 -9.42 -6.95 -4.98
C ASP A 39 -8.97 -5.56 -5.47
N LEU A 40 -9.51 -5.15 -6.59
CA LEU A 40 -9.17 -3.87 -7.25
C LEU A 40 -9.92 -2.68 -6.66
N ARG A 41 -10.85 -2.91 -5.73
CA ARG A 41 -11.66 -1.86 -5.07
C ARG A 41 -12.18 -0.79 -6.03
N GLY A 42 -12.55 -1.20 -7.24
CA GLY A 42 -12.81 -0.29 -8.35
C GLY A 42 -13.97 0.69 -8.13
N TYR A 43 -14.82 0.44 -7.15
CA TYR A 43 -15.98 1.27 -6.82
C TYR A 43 -15.83 2.01 -5.50
N ASP A 44 -14.66 1.94 -4.88
CA ASP A 44 -14.32 2.70 -3.68
C ASP A 44 -13.79 4.10 -4.09
N ASP A 45 -13.73 5.02 -3.12
CA ASP A 45 -13.20 6.37 -3.35
C ASP A 45 -11.69 6.35 -3.69
N ASP A 46 -10.99 5.27 -3.34
CA ASP A 46 -9.57 5.04 -3.63
C ASP A 46 -9.40 3.64 -4.26
N PRO A 47 -9.65 3.52 -5.58
CA PRO A 47 -9.51 2.27 -6.29
C PRO A 47 -8.04 1.85 -6.42
N VAL A 48 -7.79 0.55 -6.33
CA VAL A 48 -6.44 -0.02 -6.54
C VAL A 48 -6.06 0.15 -8.01
N THR A 49 -4.92 0.80 -8.24
CA THR A 49 -4.37 0.94 -9.60
C THR A 49 -3.76 -0.38 -10.09
N ALA A 50 -3.58 -0.52 -11.40
CA ALA A 50 -2.89 -1.67 -11.95
C ALA A 50 -1.45 -1.80 -11.41
N ASP A 51 -0.78 -0.67 -11.19
CA ASP A 51 0.59 -0.63 -10.66
C ASP A 51 0.66 -1.14 -9.21
N GLN A 52 -0.32 -0.80 -8.38
CA GLN A 52 -0.43 -1.35 -7.02
C GLN A 52 -0.79 -2.84 -7.05
N ALA A 53 -1.70 -3.22 -7.92
CA ALA A 53 -2.15 -4.61 -8.05
C ALA A 53 -1.04 -5.55 -8.53
N VAL A 54 -0.18 -5.11 -9.47
CA VAL A 54 0.94 -5.92 -9.95
C VAL A 54 1.97 -6.19 -8.86
N LEU A 55 2.16 -5.24 -7.93
CA LEU A 55 3.04 -5.45 -6.77
C LEU A 55 2.51 -6.55 -5.85
N ALA A 56 1.22 -6.55 -5.55
CA ALA A 56 0.59 -7.61 -4.75
C ALA A 56 0.68 -8.97 -5.45
N LEU A 57 0.54 -9.00 -6.78
CA LEU A 57 0.69 -10.22 -7.57
C LEU A 57 2.14 -10.72 -7.61
N LEU A 58 3.13 -9.82 -7.70
CA LEU A 58 4.55 -10.16 -7.63
C LEU A 58 4.90 -10.73 -6.26
N ASP A 59 4.42 -10.11 -5.19
CA ASP A 59 4.58 -10.62 -3.82
C ASP A 59 4.02 -12.04 -3.67
N ALA A 60 2.79 -12.26 -4.13
CA ALA A 60 2.16 -13.59 -4.14
C ALA A 60 2.92 -14.62 -5.01
N LEU A 61 3.68 -14.17 -5.99
CA LEU A 61 4.54 -15.01 -6.83
C LEU A 61 5.95 -15.21 -6.24
N GLY A 62 6.26 -14.58 -5.10
CA GLY A 62 7.51 -14.73 -4.36
C GLY A 62 8.58 -13.68 -4.68
N VAL A 63 8.23 -12.57 -5.35
CA VAL A 63 9.15 -11.46 -5.62
C VAL A 63 8.92 -10.36 -4.59
N GLN A 64 9.89 -10.15 -3.69
CA GLN A 64 9.78 -9.23 -2.55
C GLN A 64 11.02 -8.36 -2.37
N GLY A 65 10.85 -7.21 -1.76
CA GLY A 65 11.95 -6.37 -1.29
C GLY A 65 12.89 -5.92 -2.41
N GLN A 66 14.16 -6.32 -2.32
CA GLN A 66 15.22 -5.90 -3.27
C GLN A 66 15.08 -6.51 -4.67
N ASP A 67 14.31 -7.59 -4.79
CA ASP A 67 14.06 -8.26 -6.08
C ASP A 67 12.95 -7.59 -6.89
N LEU A 68 12.25 -6.61 -6.30
CA LEU A 68 11.22 -5.84 -6.99
C LEU A 68 11.84 -4.89 -8.03
N PRO A 69 11.42 -4.96 -9.31
CA PRO A 69 11.91 -4.03 -10.31
C PRO A 69 11.55 -2.58 -9.98
N PRO A 70 12.45 -1.61 -10.29
CA PRO A 70 12.27 -0.24 -9.85
C PRO A 70 11.22 0.57 -10.63
N THR A 71 10.73 0.05 -11.77
CA THR A 71 9.73 0.75 -12.61
C THR A 71 8.52 -0.13 -12.84
N ALA A 72 7.33 0.47 -12.92
CA ALA A 72 6.07 -0.23 -13.17
C ALA A 72 6.14 -1.08 -14.45
N GLU A 73 6.70 -0.57 -15.53
CA GLU A 73 6.85 -1.29 -16.80
C GLU A 73 7.63 -2.61 -16.61
N ARG A 74 8.78 -2.56 -15.91
CA ARG A 74 9.56 -3.75 -15.61
C ARG A 74 8.85 -4.70 -14.64
N GLN A 75 8.02 -4.18 -13.75
CA GLN A 75 7.21 -4.99 -12.84
C GLN A 75 6.21 -5.84 -13.63
N TYR A 76 5.54 -5.24 -14.61
CA TYR A 76 4.64 -6.00 -15.51
C TYR A 76 5.39 -7.04 -16.34
N ASP A 77 6.58 -6.72 -16.81
CA ASP A 77 7.39 -7.66 -17.59
C ASP A 77 7.83 -8.85 -16.74
N VAL A 78 8.30 -8.62 -15.52
CA VAL A 78 8.66 -9.68 -14.58
C VAL A 78 7.43 -10.50 -14.20
N TYR A 79 6.31 -9.87 -13.90
CA TYR A 79 5.05 -10.54 -13.60
C TYR A 79 4.62 -11.49 -14.75
N ARG A 80 4.55 -10.97 -15.98
CA ARG A 80 4.20 -11.77 -17.16
C ARG A 80 5.23 -12.86 -17.43
N GLY A 81 6.51 -12.56 -17.24
CA GLY A 81 7.61 -13.52 -17.40
C GLY A 81 7.54 -14.67 -16.39
N LEU A 82 7.17 -14.39 -15.13
CA LEU A 82 6.95 -15.41 -14.10
C LEU A 82 5.76 -16.31 -14.45
N LEU A 83 4.66 -15.73 -14.88
CA LEU A 83 3.50 -16.51 -15.34
C LEU A 83 3.83 -17.36 -16.56
N ALA A 84 4.52 -16.81 -17.54
CA ALA A 84 4.91 -17.54 -18.76
C ALA A 84 5.83 -18.74 -18.49
N LYS A 85 6.67 -18.68 -17.45
CA LYS A 85 7.56 -19.78 -17.04
C LYS A 85 6.83 -20.90 -16.28
N ARG A 86 5.63 -20.65 -15.76
CA ARG A 86 4.87 -21.67 -15.02
C ARG A 86 4.27 -22.69 -15.95
N ARG A 87 4.59 -23.97 -15.71
CA ARG A 87 4.05 -25.09 -16.47
C ARG A 87 2.61 -25.44 -16.10
N GLU A 88 2.23 -25.16 -14.86
CA GLU A 88 0.90 -25.45 -14.33
C GLU A 88 -0.04 -24.27 -14.55
N ARG A 89 -1.29 -24.57 -14.91
CA ARG A 89 -2.32 -23.55 -15.09
C ARG A 89 -2.67 -22.89 -13.79
N MET A 90 -2.78 -21.56 -13.81
CA MET A 90 -3.26 -20.76 -12.71
C MET A 90 -4.59 -20.08 -13.07
N LEU A 91 -5.38 -19.77 -12.04
CA LEU A 91 -6.53 -18.88 -12.12
C LEU A 91 -6.16 -17.54 -11.52
N LEU A 92 -6.34 -16.47 -12.29
CA LEU A 92 -6.23 -15.09 -11.81
C LEU A 92 -7.64 -14.54 -11.60
N ILE A 93 -7.94 -14.09 -10.39
CA ILE A 93 -9.20 -13.43 -10.05
C ILE A 93 -8.90 -11.97 -9.80
N LEU A 94 -9.48 -11.10 -10.61
CA LEU A 94 -9.45 -9.65 -10.49
C LEU A 94 -10.84 -9.20 -10.04
N ASP A 95 -10.98 -9.03 -8.72
CA ASP A 95 -12.26 -8.77 -8.10
C ASP A 95 -12.55 -7.27 -8.04
N ASN A 96 -13.83 -6.90 -8.16
CA ASN A 96 -14.34 -5.55 -7.98
C ASN A 96 -13.68 -4.50 -8.91
N ALA A 97 -13.45 -4.87 -10.17
CA ALA A 97 -12.90 -3.99 -11.20
C ALA A 97 -13.95 -2.99 -11.70
N SER A 98 -13.58 -1.70 -11.84
CA SER A 98 -14.48 -0.66 -12.37
C SER A 98 -14.03 -0.13 -13.72
N ASP A 99 -12.75 -0.15 -14.02
CA ASP A 99 -12.18 0.44 -15.23
C ASP A 99 -11.19 -0.50 -15.92
N PRO A 100 -11.16 -0.58 -17.26
CA PRO A 100 -10.18 -1.37 -18.00
C PRO A 100 -8.73 -1.09 -17.66
N SER A 101 -8.38 0.15 -17.31
CA SER A 101 -7.02 0.53 -16.91
C SER A 101 -6.55 -0.21 -15.67
N GLN A 102 -7.46 -0.64 -14.78
CA GLN A 102 -7.13 -1.41 -13.58
C GLN A 102 -6.73 -2.86 -13.88
N TYR A 103 -7.34 -3.50 -14.89
CA TYR A 103 -7.16 -4.94 -15.09
C TYR A 103 -6.47 -5.33 -16.40
N VAL A 104 -6.53 -4.50 -17.44
CA VAL A 104 -5.87 -4.82 -18.73
C VAL A 104 -4.36 -5.02 -18.57
N PRO A 105 -3.63 -4.17 -17.84
CA PRO A 105 -2.20 -4.36 -17.63
C PRO A 105 -1.85 -5.64 -16.88
N LEU A 106 -2.78 -6.17 -16.05
CA LEU A 106 -2.60 -7.36 -15.22
C LEU A 106 -2.86 -8.68 -15.95
N LEU A 107 -3.28 -8.64 -17.21
CA LEU A 107 -3.54 -9.83 -17.97
C LEU A 107 -2.25 -10.62 -18.25
N PRO A 108 -2.27 -11.96 -18.14
CA PRO A 108 -1.06 -12.81 -18.22
C PRO A 108 -0.28 -12.76 -19.55
N GLY A 109 -0.85 -12.17 -20.60
CA GLY A 109 -0.20 -12.10 -21.92
C GLY A 109 -0.20 -13.42 -22.70
N SER A 110 -0.63 -14.53 -22.11
CA SER A 110 -0.71 -15.85 -22.73
C SER A 110 -2.10 -16.48 -22.54
N ASP A 111 -2.44 -17.49 -23.33
CA ASP A 111 -3.69 -18.25 -23.21
C ASP A 111 -3.59 -19.48 -22.29
N HIS A 112 -2.44 -19.67 -21.66
CA HIS A 112 -2.21 -20.79 -20.75
C HIS A 112 -3.02 -20.65 -19.45
N HIS A 113 -3.00 -19.47 -18.83
CA HIS A 113 -3.74 -19.15 -17.60
C HIS A 113 -5.18 -18.72 -17.90
N ARG A 114 -6.00 -18.66 -16.87
CA ARG A 114 -7.39 -18.18 -16.96
C ARG A 114 -7.56 -16.97 -16.09
N VAL A 115 -8.40 -16.05 -16.55
CA VAL A 115 -8.72 -14.82 -15.82
C VAL A 115 -10.21 -14.77 -15.57
N LEU A 116 -10.57 -14.46 -14.33
CA LEU A 116 -11.92 -14.19 -13.89
C LEU A 116 -11.96 -12.77 -13.32
N ILE A 117 -12.76 -11.91 -13.92
CA ILE A 117 -12.93 -10.53 -13.51
C ILE A 117 -14.33 -10.39 -12.91
N THR A 118 -14.47 -9.72 -11.77
CA THR A 118 -15.78 -9.29 -11.30
C THR A 118 -15.90 -7.78 -11.43
N SER A 119 -17.04 -7.31 -11.92
CA SER A 119 -17.30 -5.89 -12.12
C SER A 119 -18.78 -5.57 -11.91
N ARG A 120 -19.08 -4.31 -11.55
CA ARG A 120 -20.47 -3.81 -11.57
C ARG A 120 -20.87 -3.38 -12.98
N ASP A 121 -19.91 -3.02 -13.82
CA ASP A 121 -20.15 -2.51 -15.16
C ASP A 121 -19.79 -3.54 -16.23
N ARG A 122 -20.50 -3.50 -17.36
CA ARG A 122 -20.11 -4.19 -18.58
C ARG A 122 -19.00 -3.41 -19.25
N SER A 123 -17.90 -4.07 -19.54
CA SER A 123 -16.79 -3.49 -20.28
C SER A 123 -16.68 -4.14 -21.66
N ASP A 124 -16.68 -3.32 -22.71
CA ASP A 124 -16.45 -3.74 -24.11
C ASP A 124 -14.98 -3.67 -24.50
N ALA A 125 -14.08 -3.35 -23.55
CA ALA A 125 -12.66 -3.10 -23.82
C ALA A 125 -11.88 -4.35 -24.31
N LEU A 126 -12.39 -5.56 -24.04
CA LEU A 126 -11.73 -6.82 -24.40
C LEU A 126 -12.77 -7.87 -24.83
N PRO A 127 -12.38 -8.81 -25.70
CA PRO A 127 -13.20 -9.98 -26.01
C PRO A 127 -13.24 -10.92 -24.80
N MET A 128 -14.22 -10.70 -23.91
CA MET A 128 -14.46 -11.47 -22.71
C MET A 128 -15.75 -12.29 -22.84
N ARG A 129 -15.79 -13.45 -22.16
CA ARG A 129 -17.06 -14.14 -21.93
C ARG A 129 -17.74 -13.50 -20.74
N LEU A 130 -18.81 -12.79 -21.00
CA LEU A 130 -19.61 -12.14 -19.97
C LEU A 130 -20.54 -13.15 -19.32
N ILE A 131 -20.58 -13.11 -18.00
CA ILE A 131 -21.56 -13.82 -17.15
C ILE A 131 -22.25 -12.71 -16.36
N ASP A 132 -23.42 -12.32 -16.84
CA ASP A 132 -24.25 -11.36 -16.14
C ASP A 132 -24.98 -12.07 -15.01
N LEU A 133 -24.71 -11.63 -13.77
CA LEU A 133 -25.46 -12.07 -12.62
C LEU A 133 -26.66 -11.16 -12.45
N GLU A 134 -27.81 -11.74 -12.61
CA GLU A 134 -29.08 -11.13 -12.24
C GLU A 134 -29.44 -11.46 -10.79
N ALA A 135 -30.42 -10.77 -10.24
CA ALA A 135 -31.03 -11.18 -8.98
C ALA A 135 -31.47 -12.64 -9.12
N LEU A 136 -31.39 -13.38 -8.03
CA LEU A 136 -31.85 -14.77 -8.02
C LEU A 136 -33.31 -14.84 -8.46
N ASP A 137 -33.70 -15.93 -9.11
CA ASP A 137 -35.11 -16.15 -9.37
C ASP A 137 -35.86 -16.38 -8.04
N PRO A 138 -37.22 -16.24 -8.05
CA PRO A 138 -38.01 -16.40 -6.82
C PRO A 138 -37.79 -17.78 -6.15
N ALA A 139 -37.63 -18.85 -6.93
CA ALA A 139 -37.45 -20.19 -6.40
C ALA A 139 -36.04 -20.37 -5.79
N GLU A 140 -35.00 -19.84 -6.45
CA GLU A 140 -33.65 -19.80 -5.92
C GLU A 140 -33.55 -18.96 -4.65
N SER A 141 -34.22 -17.82 -4.60
CA SER A 141 -34.28 -16.94 -3.44
C SER A 141 -34.91 -17.62 -2.23
N VAL A 142 -36.05 -18.31 -2.45
CA VAL A 142 -36.69 -19.13 -1.42
C VAL A 142 -35.78 -20.27 -0.98
N ALA A 143 -35.13 -20.97 -1.91
CA ALA A 143 -34.21 -22.05 -1.59
C ALA A 143 -33.02 -21.56 -0.79
N LEU A 144 -32.46 -20.37 -1.10
CA LEU A 144 -31.36 -19.77 -0.37
C LEU A 144 -31.75 -19.47 1.08
N VAL A 145 -32.88 -18.81 1.32
CA VAL A 145 -33.35 -18.50 2.68
C VAL A 145 -33.64 -19.78 3.44
N THR A 146 -34.34 -20.74 2.79
CA THR A 146 -34.69 -22.03 3.40
C THR A 146 -33.43 -22.77 3.84
N ARG A 147 -32.46 -22.91 2.95
CA ARG A 147 -31.17 -23.55 3.27
C ARG A 147 -30.45 -22.82 4.40
N ALA A 148 -30.39 -21.49 4.34
CA ALA A 148 -29.72 -20.70 5.38
C ALA A 148 -30.38 -20.86 6.75
N LEU A 149 -31.66 -21.10 6.85
CA LEU A 149 -32.37 -21.41 8.11
C LEU A 149 -32.06 -22.85 8.57
N GLN A 150 -32.14 -23.81 7.63
CA GLN A 150 -31.93 -25.23 7.92
C GLN A 150 -30.48 -25.63 8.21
N GLU A 151 -29.50 -24.94 7.67
CA GLU A 151 -28.07 -25.14 8.01
C GLU A 151 -27.78 -24.90 9.49
N THR A 152 -28.57 -24.04 10.14
CA THR A 152 -28.42 -23.73 11.56
C THR A 152 -29.31 -24.61 12.44
N ASP A 153 -30.46 -25.01 11.92
CA ASP A 153 -31.42 -25.89 12.58
C ASP A 153 -32.17 -26.70 11.55
N GLU A 154 -31.79 -27.96 11.35
CA GLU A 154 -32.43 -28.88 10.39
C GLU A 154 -33.96 -29.05 10.61
N ARG A 155 -34.44 -28.70 11.81
CA ARG A 155 -35.83 -28.78 12.20
C ARG A 155 -36.60 -27.45 12.04
N ASP A 156 -35.99 -26.47 11.38
CA ASP A 156 -36.70 -25.20 11.11
C ASP A 156 -37.77 -25.39 10.07
N GLU A 157 -39.02 -25.54 10.55
CA GLU A 157 -40.21 -25.75 9.71
C GLU A 157 -40.84 -24.45 9.20
N ARG A 158 -40.32 -23.27 9.60
CA ARG A 158 -40.92 -21.97 9.20
C ARG A 158 -41.06 -21.82 7.69
N PRO A 159 -40.05 -22.18 6.84
CA PRO A 159 -40.20 -22.11 5.40
C PRO A 159 -41.39 -22.93 4.85
N GLY A 160 -41.62 -24.08 5.43
CA GLY A 160 -42.74 -24.96 5.04
C GLY A 160 -44.09 -24.52 5.60
N ARG A 161 -44.12 -23.91 6.79
CA ARG A 161 -45.35 -23.44 7.43
C ARG A 161 -45.84 -22.10 6.92
N GLU A 162 -44.92 -21.24 6.45
CA GLU A 162 -45.20 -19.88 6.03
C GLU A 162 -44.73 -19.60 4.58
N PRO A 163 -45.14 -20.40 3.59
CA PRO A 163 -44.57 -20.30 2.24
C PRO A 163 -44.95 -18.97 1.55
N ASP A 164 -46.10 -18.39 1.86
CA ASP A 164 -46.51 -17.10 1.30
C ASP A 164 -45.72 -15.94 1.90
N ALA A 165 -45.52 -15.94 3.20
CA ALA A 165 -44.70 -14.94 3.87
C ALA A 165 -43.23 -15.05 3.45
N LEU A 166 -42.71 -16.26 3.18
CA LEU A 166 -41.36 -16.44 2.67
C LEU A 166 -41.21 -15.88 1.26
N ARG A 167 -42.17 -16.11 0.36
CA ARG A 167 -42.18 -15.51 -0.98
C ARG A 167 -42.21 -13.98 -0.90
N GLU A 168 -43.07 -13.44 -0.07
CA GLU A 168 -43.11 -12.01 0.14
C GLU A 168 -41.83 -11.43 0.74
N LEU A 169 -41.18 -12.13 1.67
CA LEU A 169 -39.89 -11.74 2.23
C LEU A 169 -38.79 -11.65 1.15
N VAL A 170 -38.71 -12.64 0.26
CA VAL A 170 -37.71 -12.63 -0.80
C VAL A 170 -37.98 -11.54 -1.85
N ASP A 171 -39.27 -11.24 -2.12
CA ASP A 171 -39.69 -10.12 -2.97
C ASP A 171 -39.27 -8.77 -2.35
N LEU A 172 -39.51 -8.58 -1.06
CA LEU A 172 -39.08 -7.39 -0.32
C LEU A 172 -37.55 -7.24 -0.26
N CYS A 173 -36.81 -8.35 -0.29
CA CYS A 173 -35.35 -8.36 -0.40
C CYS A 173 -34.84 -8.08 -1.83
N GLY A 174 -35.74 -7.94 -2.82
CA GLY A 174 -35.39 -7.75 -4.23
C GLY A 174 -34.58 -8.92 -4.81
N HIS A 175 -34.73 -10.11 -4.26
CA HIS A 175 -34.01 -11.33 -4.66
C HIS A 175 -32.47 -11.20 -4.63
N LEU A 176 -31.98 -10.25 -3.86
CA LEU A 176 -30.54 -10.01 -3.75
C LEU A 176 -29.93 -10.96 -2.70
N PRO A 177 -28.90 -11.76 -3.05
CA PRO A 177 -28.30 -12.72 -2.14
C PRO A 177 -27.90 -12.12 -0.79
N LEU A 178 -27.35 -10.92 -0.79
CA LEU A 178 -26.97 -10.22 0.44
C LEU A 178 -28.19 -9.88 1.30
N ALA A 179 -29.24 -9.32 0.70
CA ALA A 179 -30.45 -8.97 1.42
C ALA A 179 -31.15 -10.23 1.98
N LEU A 180 -31.18 -11.30 1.18
CA LEU A 180 -31.72 -12.60 1.58
C LEU A 180 -30.92 -13.21 2.75
N GLN A 181 -29.60 -13.14 2.70
CA GLN A 181 -28.74 -13.61 3.79
C GLN A 181 -28.96 -12.81 5.08
N ILE A 182 -29.12 -11.48 4.98
CA ILE A 182 -29.45 -10.63 6.11
C ILE A 182 -30.79 -11.02 6.72
N ALA A 183 -31.83 -11.16 5.90
CA ALA A 183 -33.16 -11.57 6.34
C ALA A 183 -33.12 -12.96 7.02
N ALA A 184 -32.45 -13.93 6.41
CA ALA A 184 -32.25 -15.26 6.99
C ALA A 184 -31.49 -15.19 8.33
N GLY A 185 -30.46 -14.35 8.42
CA GLY A 185 -29.71 -14.12 9.66
C GLY A 185 -30.58 -13.59 10.79
N MET A 186 -31.53 -12.68 10.48
CA MET A 186 -32.51 -12.16 11.45
C MET A 186 -33.44 -13.26 11.97
N LEU A 187 -33.93 -14.09 11.07
CA LEU A 187 -34.80 -15.21 11.42
C LEU A 187 -34.07 -16.29 12.24
N ARG A 188 -32.80 -16.59 11.92
CA ARG A 188 -31.95 -17.53 12.67
C ARG A 188 -31.74 -17.11 14.12
N ARG A 189 -31.53 -15.83 14.37
CA ARG A 189 -31.36 -15.30 15.73
C ARG A 189 -32.61 -15.44 16.59
N ARG A 190 -33.78 -15.37 15.97
CA ARG A 190 -35.06 -15.43 16.68
C ARG A 190 -35.87 -16.63 16.19
N ARG A 191 -35.50 -17.81 16.66
CA ARG A 191 -36.10 -19.09 16.24
C ARG A 191 -37.62 -19.14 16.42
N HIS A 192 -38.18 -18.38 17.36
CA HIS A 192 -39.60 -18.32 17.63
C HIS A 192 -40.34 -17.22 16.85
N ARG A 193 -39.62 -16.49 16.01
CA ARG A 193 -40.24 -15.44 15.23
C ARG A 193 -40.75 -15.99 13.91
N ASP A 194 -41.97 -15.68 13.61
CA ASP A 194 -42.61 -15.99 12.34
C ASP A 194 -42.01 -15.13 11.20
N ILE A 195 -41.96 -15.68 9.98
CA ILE A 195 -41.52 -14.97 8.78
C ILE A 195 -42.48 -13.81 8.51
N ALA A 196 -43.81 -14.03 8.67
CA ALA A 196 -44.84 -13.01 8.50
C ALA A 196 -44.61 -11.78 9.40
N SER A 197 -44.12 -11.98 10.62
CA SER A 197 -43.77 -10.86 11.51
C SER A 197 -42.61 -10.02 10.97
N LEU A 198 -41.62 -10.64 10.29
CA LEU A 198 -40.51 -9.92 9.66
C LEU A 198 -41.01 -9.13 8.44
N VAL A 199 -41.86 -9.73 7.62
CA VAL A 199 -42.52 -9.08 6.46
C VAL A 199 -43.27 -7.84 6.89
N THR A 200 -44.11 -7.97 7.93
CA THR A 200 -44.91 -6.85 8.47
C THR A 200 -43.99 -5.70 8.90
N GLU A 201 -42.91 -6.02 9.61
CA GLU A 201 -41.97 -5.01 10.08
C GLU A 201 -41.21 -4.31 8.94
N ILE A 202 -40.86 -5.05 7.87
CA ILE A 202 -40.23 -4.45 6.68
C ILE A 202 -41.23 -3.51 5.97
N ARG A 203 -42.51 -3.90 5.89
CA ARG A 203 -43.55 -3.05 5.31
C ARG A 203 -43.82 -1.79 6.13
N GLU A 204 -43.84 -1.90 7.45
CA GLU A 204 -44.08 -0.77 8.35
C GLU A 204 -42.90 0.22 8.36
N ALA A 205 -41.71 -0.19 7.92
CA ALA A 205 -40.52 0.67 7.82
C ALA A 205 -40.66 1.79 6.77
N GLY A 206 -41.66 1.75 5.90
CA GLY A 206 -42.00 2.81 4.93
C GLY A 206 -41.25 2.76 3.62
N ASP A 207 -41.39 3.81 2.80
CA ASP A 207 -40.94 3.86 1.41
C ASP A 207 -39.44 3.48 1.22
N PRO A 208 -39.16 2.40 0.49
CA PRO A 208 -37.80 1.95 0.21
C PRO A 208 -37.00 2.92 -0.63
N THR A 209 -37.67 3.82 -1.35
CA THR A 209 -37.03 4.64 -2.39
C THR A 209 -36.28 5.85 -1.87
N VAL A 210 -36.62 6.34 -0.66
CA VAL A 210 -36.13 7.64 -0.15
C VAL A 210 -34.62 7.65 0.15
N VAL A 211 -33.98 6.53 0.21
CA VAL A 211 -32.62 6.47 0.74
C VAL A 211 -31.57 5.93 -0.21
N LEU A 212 -31.96 5.12 -1.13
CA LEU A 212 -31.08 4.74 -2.21
C LEU A 212 -30.82 5.91 -3.19
N ASP A 213 -31.40 7.05 -2.88
CA ASP A 213 -31.72 8.11 -3.81
C ASP A 213 -30.68 9.22 -3.98
N LYS A 214 -29.62 9.31 -3.28
CA LYS A 214 -28.70 10.43 -3.51
C LYS A 214 -27.44 10.07 -4.34
N GLY A 215 -27.37 8.88 -4.86
CA GLY A 215 -26.25 8.47 -5.72
C GLY A 215 -26.41 7.13 -6.43
N SER A 216 -27.52 6.42 -6.23
CA SER A 216 -27.86 5.20 -6.96
C SER A 216 -29.03 5.45 -7.90
N PRO A 217 -29.03 4.95 -9.13
CA PRO A 217 -30.26 4.88 -9.91
C PRO A 217 -31.25 4.03 -9.11
N GLY A 218 -32.43 4.57 -8.78
CA GLY A 218 -33.46 3.88 -7.97
C GLY A 218 -33.97 2.55 -8.56
N THR A 219 -33.34 2.08 -9.62
CA THR A 219 -33.56 0.82 -10.33
C THR A 219 -32.24 0.19 -10.73
N ASP A 220 -32.19 -1.15 -10.82
CA ASP A 220 -31.05 -1.86 -11.41
C ASP A 220 -30.91 -1.54 -12.91
N LEU A 221 -29.85 -2.05 -13.54
CA LEU A 221 -29.60 -1.89 -14.98
C LEU A 221 -30.78 -2.37 -15.88
N TYR A 222 -31.75 -3.09 -15.30
CA TYR A 222 -32.93 -3.63 -15.96
C TYR A 222 -34.24 -2.92 -15.55
N GLY A 223 -34.15 -1.79 -14.83
CA GLY A 223 -35.30 -1.01 -14.39
C GLY A 223 -36.04 -1.61 -13.16
N ARG A 224 -35.45 -2.58 -12.46
CA ARG A 224 -36.02 -3.21 -11.26
C ARG A 224 -35.70 -2.40 -10.01
N SER A 225 -36.68 -2.21 -9.13
CA SER A 225 -36.49 -1.47 -7.88
C SER A 225 -35.52 -2.16 -6.93
N LEU A 226 -34.59 -1.40 -6.38
CA LEU A 226 -33.59 -1.86 -5.39
C LEU A 226 -34.22 -1.77 -3.99
N VAL A 227 -34.74 -2.86 -3.49
CA VAL A 227 -35.55 -2.91 -2.25
C VAL A 227 -34.68 -3.25 -1.02
N LEU A 228 -33.50 -2.68 -0.89
CA LEU A 228 -32.52 -3.10 0.13
C LEU A 228 -32.61 -2.32 1.45
N ARG A 229 -33.00 -1.07 1.41
CA ARG A 229 -33.01 -0.22 2.61
C ARG A 229 -33.93 -0.72 3.72
N PRO A 230 -35.21 -1.08 3.45
CA PRO A 230 -36.06 -1.57 4.53
C PRO A 230 -35.49 -2.79 5.24
N VAL A 231 -34.83 -3.69 4.49
CA VAL A 231 -34.16 -4.87 5.07
C VAL A 231 -33.01 -4.47 5.96
N LEU A 232 -32.15 -3.56 5.51
CA LEU A 232 -31.03 -3.04 6.31
C LEU A 232 -31.54 -2.27 7.54
N GLU A 233 -32.54 -1.41 7.35
CA GLU A 233 -33.14 -0.62 8.43
C GLU A 233 -33.79 -1.52 9.48
N THR A 234 -34.52 -2.54 9.06
CA THR A 234 -35.15 -3.52 9.95
C THR A 234 -34.08 -4.34 10.67
N SER A 235 -33.02 -4.76 9.96
CA SER A 235 -31.87 -5.45 10.57
C SER A 235 -31.20 -4.58 11.62
N TYR A 236 -30.98 -3.31 11.30
CA TYR A 236 -30.33 -2.34 12.18
C TYR A 236 -31.18 -2.02 13.43
N ARG A 237 -32.50 -1.72 13.27
CA ARG A 237 -33.41 -1.39 14.38
C ARG A 237 -33.55 -2.52 15.40
N ARG A 238 -33.27 -3.76 15.00
CA ARG A 238 -33.32 -4.94 15.85
C ARG A 238 -32.04 -5.25 16.59
N LEU A 239 -30.96 -4.59 16.24
CA LEU A 239 -29.72 -4.75 16.98
C LEU A 239 -29.89 -4.23 18.41
N PRO A 240 -29.37 -4.93 19.41
CA PRO A 240 -29.20 -4.37 20.74
C PRO A 240 -28.47 -3.03 20.65
N PRO A 241 -28.76 -2.07 21.54
CA PRO A 241 -28.22 -0.70 21.42
C PRO A 241 -26.70 -0.62 21.29
N LYS A 242 -25.96 -1.51 21.95
CA LYS A 242 -24.49 -1.58 21.87
C LYS A 242 -24.00 -2.04 20.48
N GLN A 243 -24.65 -3.03 19.90
CA GLN A 243 -24.33 -3.52 18.54
C GLN A 243 -24.68 -2.48 17.48
N ALA A 244 -25.86 -1.85 17.59
CA ALA A 244 -26.28 -0.77 16.69
C ALA A 244 -25.30 0.41 16.73
N ARG A 245 -24.82 0.78 17.93
CA ARG A 245 -23.81 1.80 18.12
C ARG A 245 -22.48 1.42 17.44
N LEU A 246 -21.99 0.20 17.68
CA LEU A 246 -20.76 -0.29 17.07
C LEU A 246 -20.87 -0.30 15.55
N LEU A 247 -21.94 -0.82 14.98
CA LEU A 247 -22.15 -0.87 13.53
C LEU A 247 -22.12 0.54 12.92
N ARG A 248 -22.85 1.51 13.49
CA ARG A 248 -22.86 2.90 13.00
C ARG A 248 -21.46 3.49 12.96
N LEU A 249 -20.72 3.36 14.06
CA LEU A 249 -19.37 3.91 14.16
C LEU A 249 -18.41 3.19 13.21
N LEU A 250 -18.54 1.86 13.08
CA LEU A 250 -17.73 1.08 12.15
C LEU A 250 -17.98 1.46 10.68
N CYS A 251 -19.21 1.87 10.34
CA CYS A 251 -19.48 2.43 9.00
C CYS A 251 -18.71 3.72 8.70
N LEU A 252 -18.27 4.46 9.75
CA LEU A 252 -17.46 5.66 9.63
C LEU A 252 -15.95 5.37 9.75
N ALA A 253 -15.56 4.12 10.01
CA ALA A 253 -14.15 3.75 10.13
C ALA A 253 -13.40 4.00 8.82
N PRO A 254 -12.13 4.43 8.89
CA PRO A 254 -11.36 4.69 7.69
C PRO A 254 -10.91 3.38 7.04
N GLY A 255 -10.94 3.36 5.70
CA GLY A 255 -10.56 2.19 4.92
C GLY A 255 -11.66 1.13 4.79
N ALA A 256 -11.39 0.13 3.96
CA ALA A 256 -12.33 -0.97 3.68
C ALA A 256 -12.38 -1.98 4.83
N GLU A 257 -11.26 -2.18 5.52
CA GLU A 257 -11.08 -3.12 6.62
C GLU A 257 -10.40 -2.44 7.80
N THR A 258 -10.86 -2.76 9.00
CA THR A 258 -10.34 -2.12 10.22
C THR A 258 -9.92 -3.18 11.22
N GLY A 259 -8.77 -2.99 11.87
CA GLY A 259 -8.28 -3.84 12.95
C GLY A 259 -9.13 -3.70 14.21
N ALA A 260 -9.20 -4.76 15.01
CA ALA A 260 -10.03 -4.80 16.21
C ALA A 260 -9.65 -3.72 17.24
N GLU A 261 -8.36 -3.41 17.40
CA GLU A 261 -7.88 -2.36 18.31
C GLU A 261 -8.31 -0.96 17.84
N ALA A 262 -8.26 -0.70 16.52
CA ALA A 262 -8.74 0.55 15.95
C ALA A 262 -10.26 0.70 16.12
N ILE A 263 -11.01 -0.40 15.97
CA ILE A 263 -12.46 -0.44 16.22
C ILE A 263 -12.74 -0.19 17.71
N ALA A 264 -12.02 -0.83 18.61
CA ALA A 264 -12.16 -0.63 20.05
C ALA A 264 -11.96 0.87 20.41
N ALA A 265 -10.92 1.49 19.84
CA ALA A 265 -10.69 2.94 19.99
C ALA A 265 -11.83 3.78 19.41
N LEU A 266 -12.33 3.42 18.20
CA LEU A 266 -13.42 4.13 17.54
C LEU A 266 -14.70 4.16 18.41
N VAL A 267 -15.03 3.02 19.04
CA VAL A 267 -16.26 2.86 19.83
C VAL A 267 -16.10 3.16 21.30
N ASP A 268 -14.88 3.47 21.76
CA ASP A 268 -14.53 3.74 23.16
C ASP A 268 -14.83 2.53 24.08
N LEU A 269 -14.27 1.39 23.71
CA LEU A 269 -14.37 0.14 24.46
C LEU A 269 -12.99 -0.51 24.59
N GLU A 270 -12.86 -1.39 25.59
CA GLU A 270 -11.72 -2.30 25.64
C GLU A 270 -11.79 -3.33 24.50
N LEU A 271 -10.66 -3.93 24.15
CA LEU A 271 -10.54 -4.83 22.99
C LEU A 271 -11.50 -6.03 23.07
N GLU A 272 -11.55 -6.73 24.20
CA GLU A 272 -12.35 -7.94 24.36
C GLU A 272 -13.88 -7.69 24.24
N PRO A 273 -14.46 -6.67 24.90
CA PRO A 273 -15.84 -6.27 24.65
C PRO A 273 -16.14 -5.86 23.20
N ALA A 274 -15.19 -5.21 22.53
CA ALA A 274 -15.35 -4.83 21.11
C ALA A 274 -15.37 -6.07 20.20
N LEU A 275 -14.48 -7.04 20.44
CA LEU A 275 -14.43 -8.30 19.70
C LEU A 275 -15.72 -9.10 19.85
N ASN A 276 -16.25 -9.24 21.06
CA ASN A 276 -17.51 -9.95 21.29
C ASN A 276 -18.67 -9.32 20.49
N LEU A 277 -18.76 -8.00 20.46
CA LEU A 277 -19.78 -7.31 19.67
C LEU A 277 -19.55 -7.46 18.14
N LEU A 278 -18.30 -7.52 17.69
CA LEU A 278 -17.97 -7.77 16.29
C LEU A 278 -18.33 -9.19 15.87
N GLU A 279 -18.07 -10.18 16.69
CA GLU A 279 -18.47 -11.57 16.45
C GLU A 279 -19.98 -11.72 16.39
N GLU A 280 -20.69 -11.03 17.28
CA GLU A 280 -22.15 -10.98 17.26
C GLU A 280 -22.68 -10.33 15.97
N LEU A 281 -22.08 -9.24 15.48
CA LEU A 281 -22.41 -8.61 14.21
C LEU A 281 -22.04 -9.49 13.02
N ALA A 282 -20.95 -10.21 13.09
CA ALA A 282 -20.55 -11.17 12.06
C ALA A 282 -21.55 -12.32 11.93
N ALA A 283 -22.10 -12.79 13.04
CA ALA A 283 -23.17 -13.79 13.04
C ALA A 283 -24.44 -13.31 12.33
N THR A 284 -24.62 -11.99 12.13
CA THR A 284 -25.73 -11.41 11.38
C THR A 284 -25.39 -11.07 9.94
N HIS A 285 -24.18 -11.37 9.48
CA HIS A 285 -23.65 -11.00 8.16
C HIS A 285 -23.61 -9.47 7.89
N LEU A 286 -23.66 -8.64 8.94
CA LEU A 286 -23.51 -7.18 8.83
C LEU A 286 -22.04 -6.76 8.81
N VAL A 287 -21.18 -7.59 9.39
CA VAL A 287 -19.73 -7.43 9.41
C VAL A 287 -19.09 -8.75 9.03
N THR A 288 -18.01 -8.70 8.26
CA THR A 288 -17.30 -9.91 7.81
C THR A 288 -15.92 -9.94 8.44
N PRO A 289 -15.53 -11.01 9.16
CA PRO A 289 -14.16 -11.21 9.60
C PRO A 289 -13.28 -11.59 8.41
N VAL A 290 -12.17 -10.88 8.24
CA VAL A 290 -11.17 -11.12 7.18
C VAL A 290 -9.88 -11.57 7.85
N ARG A 291 -9.38 -12.74 7.46
CA ARG A 291 -8.09 -13.24 7.94
C ARG A 291 -6.98 -12.68 7.08
N CYS A 292 -6.06 -11.94 7.66
CA CYS A 292 -4.81 -11.59 7.01
C CYS A 292 -3.85 -12.78 7.07
N VAL A 293 -3.37 -13.22 5.91
CA VAL A 293 -2.48 -14.40 5.77
C VAL A 293 -1.00 -13.98 5.78
N ASP A 294 -0.69 -12.73 6.09
CA ASP A 294 0.68 -12.20 6.09
C ASP A 294 1.44 -12.59 7.37
N GLY A 295 1.96 -13.75 7.35
CA GLY A 295 3.27 -14.28 7.81
C GLY A 295 3.67 -14.16 9.28
N THR A 296 3.02 -13.43 10.22
CA THR A 296 3.58 -13.30 11.57
C THR A 296 2.59 -13.41 12.74
N ALA A 297 1.34 -13.19 12.55
CA ALA A 297 0.23 -13.60 13.44
C ALA A 297 -1.07 -13.46 12.63
N PRO A 298 -2.04 -14.38 12.77
CA PRO A 298 -3.33 -14.23 12.11
C PRO A 298 -4.10 -13.07 12.76
N ALA A 299 -3.87 -11.86 12.26
CA ALA A 299 -4.64 -10.70 12.70
C ALA A 299 -6.01 -10.75 12.02
N MET A 300 -7.07 -10.77 12.82
CA MET A 300 -8.44 -10.69 12.33
C MET A 300 -8.76 -9.23 12.05
N ARG A 301 -9.17 -8.93 10.81
CA ARG A 301 -9.70 -7.63 10.40
C ARG A 301 -11.21 -7.72 10.16
N TRP A 302 -11.87 -6.58 10.19
CA TRP A 302 -13.31 -6.52 10.09
C TRP A 302 -13.73 -5.60 8.95
N ARG A 303 -14.57 -6.14 8.07
CA ARG A 303 -15.10 -5.43 6.90
C ARG A 303 -16.60 -5.24 7.04
N VAL A 304 -17.06 -4.03 6.75
CA VAL A 304 -18.47 -3.73 6.55
C VAL A 304 -18.74 -3.72 5.06
N HIS A 305 -19.75 -4.45 4.62
CA HIS A 305 -20.16 -4.43 3.21
C HIS A 305 -20.61 -3.03 2.80
N ASP A 306 -20.28 -2.60 1.57
CA ASP A 306 -20.52 -1.22 1.09
C ASP A 306 -21.96 -0.73 1.27
N LEU A 307 -22.96 -1.60 1.03
CA LEU A 307 -24.37 -1.27 1.22
C LEU A 307 -24.71 -1.01 2.69
N VAL A 308 -24.15 -1.80 3.58
CA VAL A 308 -24.32 -1.62 5.03
C VAL A 308 -23.58 -0.37 5.49
N ARG A 309 -22.39 -0.11 4.94
CA ARG A 309 -21.61 1.11 5.21
C ARG A 309 -22.38 2.36 4.76
N GLY A 310 -22.87 2.37 3.51
CA GLY A 310 -23.67 3.48 2.99
C GLY A 310 -24.93 3.75 3.81
N PHE A 311 -25.65 2.69 4.18
CA PHE A 311 -26.79 2.77 5.08
C PHE A 311 -26.41 3.39 6.45
N GLY A 312 -25.36 2.87 7.09
CA GLY A 312 -24.91 3.35 8.40
C GLY A 312 -24.46 4.81 8.39
N VAL A 313 -23.74 5.23 7.33
CA VAL A 313 -23.37 6.65 7.11
C VAL A 313 -24.64 7.51 6.98
N GLY A 314 -25.64 7.05 6.22
CA GLY A 314 -26.92 7.75 6.08
C GLY A 314 -27.69 7.89 7.41
N VAL A 315 -27.69 6.85 8.24
CA VAL A 315 -28.30 6.88 9.58
C VAL A 315 -27.62 7.92 10.46
N VAL A 316 -26.29 7.97 10.46
CA VAL A 316 -25.52 8.97 11.24
C VAL A 316 -25.78 10.37 10.71
N ALA A 317 -25.82 10.57 9.40
CA ALA A 317 -26.06 11.89 8.79
C ALA A 317 -27.47 12.43 9.09
N GLY A 318 -28.45 11.56 9.29
CA GLY A 318 -29.85 11.94 9.56
C GLY A 318 -30.12 12.46 10.97
N ASP A 319 -29.22 12.27 11.94
CA ASP A 319 -29.43 12.64 13.34
C ASP A 319 -28.24 13.46 13.89
N VAL A 320 -28.54 14.58 14.56
CA VAL A 320 -27.54 15.51 15.09
C VAL A 320 -26.71 14.86 16.22
N GLY A 321 -27.36 14.06 17.07
CA GLY A 321 -26.70 13.37 18.18
C GLY A 321 -25.73 12.30 17.67
N LEU A 322 -26.19 11.50 16.69
CA LEU A 322 -25.37 10.47 16.07
C LEU A 322 -24.20 11.05 15.27
N ARG A 323 -24.39 12.19 14.60
CA ARG A 323 -23.27 12.92 13.95
C ARG A 323 -22.19 13.30 14.93
N LYS A 324 -22.57 13.91 16.07
CA LYS A 324 -21.60 14.27 17.12
C LYS A 324 -20.87 13.05 17.69
N GLU A 325 -21.61 11.94 17.90
CA GLU A 325 -20.99 10.67 18.32
C GLU A 325 -20.04 10.12 17.28
N GLY A 326 -20.42 10.15 16.00
CA GLY A 326 -19.57 9.73 14.88
C GLY A 326 -18.30 10.56 14.76
N GLU A 327 -18.41 11.89 14.89
CA GLU A 327 -17.26 12.80 14.91
C GLU A 327 -16.32 12.48 16.07
N ALA A 328 -16.85 12.28 17.28
CA ALA A 328 -16.05 11.88 18.43
C ALA A 328 -15.39 10.50 18.24
N GLY A 329 -16.07 9.56 17.60
CA GLY A 329 -15.48 8.26 17.22
C GLY A 329 -14.31 8.41 16.26
N ARG A 330 -14.46 9.23 15.21
CA ARG A 330 -13.39 9.54 14.26
C ARG A 330 -12.20 10.22 14.92
N GLU A 331 -12.42 11.11 15.89
CA GLU A 331 -11.34 11.70 16.69
C GLU A 331 -10.57 10.66 17.50
N ARG A 332 -11.27 9.70 18.13
CA ARG A 332 -10.64 8.65 18.94
C ARG A 332 -9.78 7.71 18.07
N VAL A 333 -10.29 7.24 16.94
CA VAL A 333 -9.51 6.36 16.06
C VAL A 333 -8.33 7.09 15.44
N LEU A 334 -8.49 8.37 15.10
CA LEU A 334 -7.38 9.18 14.59
C LEU A 334 -6.30 9.40 15.67
N ALA A 335 -6.70 9.64 16.92
CA ALA A 335 -5.76 9.73 18.05
C ALA A 335 -5.07 8.38 18.33
N PHE A 336 -5.77 7.26 18.18
CA PHE A 336 -5.20 5.91 18.24
C PHE A 336 -4.14 5.74 17.15
N TYR A 337 -4.46 6.02 15.90
CA TYR A 337 -3.53 5.90 14.79
C TYR A 337 -2.30 6.81 14.93
N CYS A 338 -2.47 8.07 15.32
CA CYS A 338 -1.35 8.97 15.59
C CYS A 338 -0.40 8.40 16.65
N ARG A 339 -0.94 7.87 17.74
CA ARG A 339 -0.16 7.32 18.85
C ARG A 339 0.63 6.07 18.45
N TRP A 340 0.01 5.16 17.69
CA TRP A 340 0.63 3.93 17.25
C TRP A 340 1.60 4.15 16.09
N ALA A 341 1.25 5.00 15.12
CA ALA A 341 2.13 5.37 14.01
C ALA A 341 3.40 6.07 14.51
N ASN A 342 3.29 6.99 15.49
CA ASN A 342 4.46 7.60 16.13
C ASN A 342 5.36 6.53 16.78
N ALA A 343 4.78 5.61 17.54
CA ALA A 343 5.56 4.55 18.19
C ALA A 343 6.26 3.64 17.17
N ALA A 344 5.58 3.29 16.08
CA ALA A 344 6.13 2.49 15.01
C ALA A 344 7.22 3.24 14.22
N ASP A 345 6.99 4.51 13.84
CA ASP A 345 7.98 5.35 13.16
C ASP A 345 9.25 5.53 14.01
N ARG A 346 9.10 5.77 15.31
CA ARG A 346 10.25 5.82 16.23
C ARG A 346 11.03 4.52 16.26
N ARG A 347 10.37 3.35 16.20
CA ARG A 347 11.06 2.04 16.11
C ARG A 347 11.77 1.86 14.77
N LEU A 348 11.19 2.30 13.66
CA LEU A 348 11.84 2.23 12.35
C LEU A 348 13.12 3.08 12.30
N ARG A 349 13.07 4.28 12.86
CA ARG A 349 14.20 5.24 12.91
C ARG A 349 15.23 4.93 14.02
N TRP A 350 14.92 4.02 14.93
CA TRP A 350 15.79 3.74 16.07
C TRP A 350 17.16 3.22 15.66
N LEU A 351 18.20 3.75 16.31
CA LEU A 351 19.59 3.35 16.11
C LEU A 351 20.15 2.79 17.43
N PRO A 352 21.01 1.76 17.38
CA PRO A 352 21.72 1.24 18.54
C PRO A 352 22.48 2.36 19.28
N GLY A 353 22.38 2.38 20.61
CA GLY A 353 22.99 3.42 21.44
C GLY A 353 22.09 4.61 21.77
N THR A 354 20.90 4.68 21.20
CA THR A 354 19.87 5.67 21.60
C THR A 354 18.81 5.01 22.50
N ALA A 355 17.98 5.83 23.17
CA ALA A 355 16.90 5.32 24.02
C ALA A 355 15.98 4.40 23.22
N GLU A 356 15.79 3.18 23.70
CA GLU A 356 14.98 2.20 23.00
C GLU A 356 13.48 2.54 23.11
N PRO A 357 12.73 2.52 21.97
CA PRO A 357 11.29 2.71 22.01
C PRO A 357 10.59 1.58 22.78
N GLU A 358 9.67 1.92 23.66
CA GLU A 358 8.98 0.97 24.55
C GLU A 358 8.02 0.01 23.83
N ARG A 359 7.40 0.48 22.73
CA ARG A 359 6.48 -0.30 21.91
C ARG A 359 7.22 -0.90 20.72
N PHE A 360 6.76 -2.06 20.27
CA PHE A 360 7.37 -2.86 19.22
C PHE A 360 8.78 -3.34 19.57
N GLY A 361 8.95 -4.63 19.72
CA GLY A 361 10.24 -5.26 20.08
C GLY A 361 11.30 -5.07 19.02
N ASP A 362 10.89 -5.02 17.75
CA ASP A 362 11.79 -4.83 16.61
C ASP A 362 11.12 -4.07 15.44
N ARG A 363 11.91 -3.77 14.41
CA ARG A 363 11.44 -3.12 13.17
C ARG A 363 10.42 -3.97 12.41
N LYS A 364 10.54 -5.30 12.47
CA LYS A 364 9.63 -6.21 11.78
C LYS A 364 8.22 -6.11 12.34
N GLN A 365 8.08 -6.03 13.66
CA GLN A 365 6.79 -5.86 14.32
C GLN A 365 6.17 -4.49 13.98
N ALA A 366 6.97 -3.42 13.96
CA ALA A 366 6.50 -2.09 13.58
C ALA A 366 6.00 -2.06 12.12
N LEU A 367 6.75 -2.66 11.20
CA LEU A 367 6.34 -2.79 9.80
C LEU A 367 5.07 -3.64 9.65
N ALA A 368 4.98 -4.77 10.34
CA ALA A 368 3.79 -5.62 10.29
C ALA A 368 2.52 -4.91 10.79
N TRP A 369 2.64 -4.06 11.82
CA TRP A 369 1.53 -3.23 12.27
C TRP A 369 1.12 -2.19 11.20
N PHE A 370 2.10 -1.50 10.61
CA PHE A 370 1.83 -0.55 9.52
C PHE A 370 1.17 -1.25 8.32
N ASP A 371 1.71 -2.40 7.91
CA ASP A 371 1.16 -3.17 6.78
C ASP A 371 -0.30 -3.57 7.05
N GLY A 372 -0.58 -4.01 8.27
CA GLY A 372 -1.93 -4.36 8.71
C GLY A 372 -2.89 -3.17 8.70
N GLU A 373 -2.47 -1.98 9.13
CA GLU A 373 -3.33 -0.80 9.26
C GLU A 373 -3.23 0.17 8.07
N ARG A 374 -2.41 -0.10 7.04
CA ARG A 374 -2.08 0.81 5.94
C ARG A 374 -3.31 1.48 5.31
N ALA A 375 -4.27 0.69 4.88
CA ALA A 375 -5.46 1.23 4.23
C ALA A 375 -6.26 2.16 5.15
N GLY A 376 -6.37 1.83 6.44
CA GLY A 376 -7.01 2.65 7.44
C GLY A 376 -6.24 3.95 7.72
N LEU A 377 -4.92 3.85 7.82
CA LEU A 377 -4.03 5.00 8.06
C LEU A 377 -4.09 6.02 6.91
N VAL A 378 -3.95 5.55 5.68
CA VAL A 378 -4.02 6.40 4.48
C VAL A 378 -5.40 7.05 4.35
N ALA A 379 -6.48 6.28 4.54
CA ALA A 379 -7.83 6.81 4.52
C ALA A 379 -8.10 7.82 5.65
N ALA A 380 -7.54 7.60 6.84
CA ALA A 380 -7.67 8.53 7.96
C ALA A 380 -6.98 9.89 7.68
N VAL A 381 -5.85 9.89 6.95
CA VAL A 381 -5.20 11.13 6.54
C VAL A 381 -6.08 11.96 5.60
N GLN A 382 -6.92 11.32 4.77
CA GLN A 382 -7.84 12.06 3.88
C GLN A 382 -8.88 12.88 4.65
N TRP A 383 -9.11 12.60 5.93
CA TRP A 383 -9.95 13.44 6.79
C TRP A 383 -9.34 14.83 7.04
N ALA A 384 -8.08 15.06 6.68
CA ALA A 384 -7.47 16.39 6.67
C ALA A 384 -8.23 17.42 5.83
N ARG A 385 -9.11 16.97 4.92
CA ARG A 385 -10.03 17.83 4.15
C ARG A 385 -11.09 18.51 5.04
N GLU A 386 -11.41 17.93 6.18
CA GLU A 386 -12.32 18.47 7.15
C GLU A 386 -11.54 19.25 8.23
N GLU A 387 -11.85 20.51 8.43
CA GLU A 387 -11.11 21.42 9.35
C GLU A 387 -10.93 20.83 10.75
N ARG A 388 -11.98 20.19 11.26
CA ARG A 388 -11.98 19.56 12.59
C ARG A 388 -10.89 18.50 12.76
N PHE A 389 -10.61 17.71 11.75
CA PHE A 389 -9.64 16.60 11.79
C PHE A 389 -8.28 16.97 11.25
N ALA A 390 -8.16 18.12 10.56
CA ALA A 390 -6.98 18.51 9.81
C ALA A 390 -5.68 18.42 10.62
N ALA A 391 -5.66 19.01 11.81
CA ALA A 391 -4.46 19.02 12.65
C ALA A 391 -4.00 17.62 13.10
N ALA A 392 -4.94 16.71 13.38
CA ALA A 392 -4.61 15.35 13.78
C ALA A 392 -4.20 14.49 12.58
N ALA A 393 -4.87 14.66 11.43
CA ALA A 393 -4.54 13.96 10.19
C ALA A 393 -3.15 14.36 9.66
N VAL A 394 -2.78 15.64 9.75
CA VAL A 394 -1.42 16.13 9.42
C VAL A 394 -0.37 15.46 10.32
N ARG A 395 -0.60 15.40 11.63
CA ARG A 395 0.31 14.68 12.54
C ARG A 395 0.43 13.20 12.21
N LEU A 396 -0.67 12.56 11.76
CA LEU A 396 -0.61 11.16 11.30
C LEU A 396 0.26 11.04 10.05
N ALA A 397 0.09 11.92 9.07
CA ALA A 397 0.86 11.92 7.83
C ALA A 397 2.38 12.01 8.08
N GLU A 398 2.81 12.83 9.04
CA GLU A 398 4.24 12.97 9.42
C GLU A 398 4.91 11.65 9.82
N HIS A 399 4.14 10.68 10.33
CA HIS A 399 4.66 9.38 10.79
C HIS A 399 4.62 8.27 9.73
N LEU A 400 4.02 8.53 8.57
CA LEU A 400 3.87 7.50 7.53
C LEU A 400 5.01 7.49 6.52
N GLY A 401 5.73 8.61 6.35
CA GLY A 401 6.69 8.78 5.24
C GLY A 401 7.76 7.70 5.17
N VAL A 402 8.43 7.36 6.28
CA VAL A 402 9.48 6.32 6.31
C VAL A 402 8.93 4.94 5.99
N TYR A 403 7.76 4.62 6.53
CA TYR A 403 7.10 3.35 6.25
C TYR A 403 6.73 3.21 4.77
N LEU A 404 6.08 4.24 4.20
CA LEU A 404 5.63 4.22 2.81
C LEU A 404 6.82 4.18 1.84
N ASP A 405 7.92 4.86 2.15
CA ASP A 405 9.17 4.78 1.41
C ASP A 405 9.78 3.37 1.49
N TRP A 406 9.96 2.80 2.67
CA TRP A 406 10.57 1.48 2.84
C TRP A 406 9.77 0.36 2.18
N ARG A 407 8.43 0.47 2.17
CA ARG A 407 7.53 -0.48 1.51
C ARG A 407 7.29 -0.15 0.05
N ARG A 408 7.84 0.97 -0.45
CA ARG A 408 7.68 1.45 -1.82
C ARG A 408 6.20 1.68 -2.20
N TYR A 409 5.37 2.12 -1.24
CA TYR A 409 3.97 2.48 -1.47
C TYR A 409 3.87 3.96 -1.88
N PHE A 410 4.47 4.29 -3.03
CA PHE A 410 4.67 5.67 -3.45
C PHE A 410 3.37 6.40 -3.79
N ASP A 411 2.36 5.70 -4.34
CA ASP A 411 1.04 6.29 -4.60
C ASP A 411 0.34 6.69 -3.30
N ASP A 412 0.36 5.81 -2.29
CA ASP A 412 -0.15 6.15 -0.96
C ASP A 412 0.62 7.32 -0.35
N TRP A 413 1.94 7.37 -0.55
CA TRP A 413 2.76 8.47 -0.03
C TRP A 413 2.41 9.79 -0.71
N ILE A 414 2.21 9.81 -2.02
CA ILE A 414 1.74 10.99 -2.77
C ILE A 414 0.38 11.43 -2.22
N ALA A 415 -0.59 10.50 -2.11
CA ALA A 415 -1.93 10.82 -1.62
C ALA A 415 -1.92 11.39 -0.18
N VAL A 416 -1.06 10.86 0.69
CA VAL A 416 -0.85 11.34 2.06
C VAL A 416 -0.24 12.74 2.04
N ALA A 417 0.83 12.96 1.27
CA ALA A 417 1.53 14.25 1.20
C ALA A 417 0.67 15.35 0.56
N GLU A 418 -0.16 15.01 -0.42
CA GLU A 418 -1.11 15.96 -1.03
C GLU A 418 -2.20 16.38 -0.05
N ALA A 419 -2.77 15.44 0.71
CA ALA A 419 -3.76 15.75 1.74
C ALA A 419 -3.15 16.60 2.86
N GLU A 420 -1.93 16.26 3.30
CA GLU A 420 -1.15 17.05 4.26
C GLU A 420 -0.94 18.47 3.74
N ARG A 421 -0.39 18.64 2.54
CA ARG A 421 -0.10 19.94 1.92
C ARG A 421 -1.35 20.82 1.83
N GLU A 422 -2.47 20.27 1.36
CA GLU A 422 -3.71 21.00 1.22
C GLU A 422 -4.25 21.48 2.58
N ALA A 423 -4.16 20.65 3.62
CA ALA A 423 -4.61 21.00 4.97
C ALA A 423 -3.76 22.11 5.59
N VAL A 424 -2.42 22.00 5.52
CA VAL A 424 -1.50 23.00 6.09
C VAL A 424 -1.55 24.32 5.32
N ARG A 425 -1.77 24.27 3.99
CA ARG A 425 -1.97 25.45 3.15
C ARG A 425 -3.24 26.22 3.54
N ARG A 426 -4.36 25.53 3.74
CA ARG A 426 -5.61 26.14 4.23
C ARG A 426 -5.46 26.76 5.61
N ALA A 427 -4.64 26.16 6.46
CA ALA A 427 -4.33 26.68 7.79
C ALA A 427 -3.31 27.85 7.78
N GLY A 428 -2.74 28.22 6.63
CA GLY A 428 -1.69 29.22 6.51
C GLY A 428 -0.36 28.81 7.16
N ASN A 429 -0.15 27.51 7.39
CA ASN A 429 1.06 26.98 8.01
C ASN A 429 2.15 26.76 6.96
N GLN A 430 2.93 27.80 6.66
CA GLN A 430 3.99 27.77 5.65
C GLN A 430 5.07 26.73 5.95
N LEU A 431 5.44 26.52 7.23
CA LEU A 431 6.41 25.49 7.61
C LEU A 431 5.89 24.07 7.30
N GLY A 432 4.62 23.81 7.64
CA GLY A 432 3.96 22.56 7.32
C GLY A 432 3.87 22.34 5.81
N GLU A 433 3.51 23.38 5.05
CA GLU A 433 3.43 23.30 3.58
C GLU A 433 4.80 22.99 2.95
N ALA A 434 5.87 23.62 3.44
CA ALA A 434 7.23 23.34 3.00
C ALA A 434 7.62 21.86 3.22
N LYS A 435 7.33 21.31 4.40
CA LYS A 435 7.57 19.90 4.72
C LYS A 435 6.75 18.96 3.83
N ALA A 436 5.46 19.23 3.66
CA ALA A 436 4.59 18.43 2.81
C ALA A 436 5.04 18.44 1.34
N CYS A 437 5.47 19.61 0.81
CA CYS A 437 6.06 19.69 -0.53
C CYS A 437 7.35 18.87 -0.66
N ASN A 438 8.21 18.85 0.37
CA ASN A 438 9.40 17.99 0.36
C ASN A 438 9.04 16.51 0.38
N HIS A 439 8.07 16.09 1.18
CA HIS A 439 7.57 14.71 1.19
C HIS A 439 7.00 14.30 -0.17
N LEU A 440 6.24 15.19 -0.79
CA LEU A 440 5.69 14.99 -2.13
C LEU A 440 6.80 14.85 -3.18
N GLY A 441 7.83 15.71 -3.11
CA GLY A 441 8.99 15.61 -3.97
C GLY A 441 9.72 14.28 -3.84
N ASN A 442 9.92 13.80 -2.60
CA ASN A 442 10.55 12.49 -2.35
C ASN A 442 9.73 11.35 -2.96
N ALA A 443 8.41 11.31 -2.71
CA ALA A 443 7.55 10.26 -3.23
C ALA A 443 7.51 10.22 -4.76
N ARG A 444 7.41 11.38 -5.40
CA ARG A 444 7.42 11.52 -6.87
C ARG A 444 8.76 11.13 -7.50
N LEU A 445 9.87 11.48 -6.82
CA LEU A 445 11.22 11.12 -7.27
C LEU A 445 11.42 9.60 -7.29
N GLU A 446 10.94 8.90 -6.27
CA GLU A 446 11.01 7.44 -6.17
C GLU A 446 10.09 6.74 -7.17
N LEU A 447 8.94 7.35 -7.49
CA LEU A 447 8.02 6.87 -8.54
C LEU A 447 8.56 7.15 -9.96
N GLY A 448 9.66 7.91 -10.08
CA GLY A 448 10.24 8.28 -11.39
C GLY A 448 9.60 9.52 -12.04
N GLN A 449 8.69 10.20 -11.34
CA GLN A 449 8.06 11.47 -11.79
C GLN A 449 9.00 12.66 -11.49
N VAL A 450 10.20 12.64 -12.11
CA VAL A 450 11.30 13.55 -11.74
C VAL A 450 10.95 15.03 -11.98
N GLY A 451 10.22 15.36 -13.04
CA GLY A 451 9.79 16.74 -13.32
C GLY A 451 8.91 17.31 -12.22
N GLU A 452 7.91 16.53 -11.79
CA GLU A 452 7.00 16.91 -10.70
C GLU A 452 7.71 16.97 -9.33
N ALA A 453 8.72 16.12 -9.12
CA ALA A 453 9.57 16.17 -7.93
C ALA A 453 10.38 17.48 -7.86
N ILE A 454 10.96 17.92 -8.99
CA ILE A 454 11.70 19.18 -9.10
C ILE A 454 10.78 20.37 -8.76
N GLU A 455 9.55 20.40 -9.28
CA GLU A 455 8.56 21.43 -8.94
C GLU A 455 8.25 21.45 -7.45
N ALA A 456 8.00 20.29 -6.85
CA ALA A 456 7.69 20.17 -5.43
C ALA A 456 8.86 20.62 -4.54
N TYR A 457 10.10 20.24 -4.87
CA TYR A 457 11.29 20.69 -4.14
C TYR A 457 11.55 22.20 -4.30
N THR A 458 11.31 22.74 -5.49
CA THR A 458 11.46 24.19 -5.75
C THR A 458 10.46 24.98 -4.89
N GLN A 459 9.22 24.51 -4.80
CA GLN A 459 8.22 25.12 -3.93
C GLN A 459 8.62 24.99 -2.46
N ALA A 460 9.09 23.82 -2.03
CA ALA A 460 9.53 23.59 -0.65
C ALA A 460 10.71 24.49 -0.26
N SER A 461 11.74 24.64 -1.13
CA SER A 461 12.91 25.49 -0.87
C SER A 461 12.52 26.96 -0.70
N SER A 462 11.61 27.46 -1.55
CA SER A 462 11.09 28.83 -1.45
C SER A 462 10.35 29.06 -0.13
N LEU A 463 9.53 28.12 0.29
CA LEU A 463 8.78 28.21 1.55
C LEU A 463 9.72 28.15 2.77
N PHE A 464 10.70 27.24 2.80
CA PHE A 464 11.69 27.17 3.90
C PHE A 464 12.52 28.45 3.98
N GLN A 465 12.86 29.06 2.84
CA GLN A 465 13.56 30.36 2.80
C GLN A 465 12.71 31.46 3.45
N VAL A 466 11.40 31.51 3.13
CA VAL A 466 10.48 32.49 3.74
C VAL A 466 10.34 32.31 5.24
N VAL A 467 10.28 31.05 5.69
CA VAL A 467 10.16 30.69 7.12
C VAL A 467 11.49 30.89 7.86
N GLY A 468 12.63 30.90 7.16
CA GLY A 468 13.97 31.01 7.74
C GLY A 468 14.51 29.69 8.32
N ASP A 469 13.97 28.55 7.93
CA ASP A 469 14.44 27.22 8.36
C ASP A 469 15.57 26.73 7.46
N GLN A 470 16.78 27.22 7.75
CA GLN A 470 17.97 26.96 6.96
C GLN A 470 18.36 25.47 6.89
N LEU A 471 18.05 24.70 7.96
CA LEU A 471 18.37 23.27 7.98
C LEU A 471 17.55 22.49 6.96
N HIS A 472 16.23 22.68 6.96
CA HIS A 472 15.35 22.01 6.02
C HIS A 472 15.49 22.60 4.59
N GLU A 473 15.78 23.89 4.46
CA GLU A 473 16.14 24.50 3.17
C GLU A 473 17.34 23.77 2.55
N ALA A 474 18.40 23.53 3.33
CA ALA A 474 19.58 22.80 2.87
C ALA A 474 19.26 21.37 2.43
N MET A 475 18.41 20.66 3.19
CA MET A 475 17.98 19.31 2.84
C MET A 475 17.23 19.28 1.51
N VAL A 476 16.33 20.22 1.30
CA VAL A 476 15.55 20.32 0.06
C VAL A 476 16.42 20.66 -1.13
N TRP A 477 17.38 21.60 -0.98
CA TRP A 477 18.34 21.90 -2.05
C TRP A 477 19.18 20.69 -2.44
N ASN A 478 19.58 19.86 -1.46
CA ASN A 478 20.27 18.61 -1.77
C ASN A 478 19.39 17.62 -2.53
N ASN A 479 18.12 17.48 -2.14
CA ASN A 479 17.18 16.60 -2.83
C ASN A 479 16.88 17.10 -4.25
N LEU A 480 16.73 18.41 -4.43
CA LEU A 480 16.59 19.05 -5.73
C LEU A 480 17.80 18.79 -6.62
N GLY A 481 19.02 18.92 -6.07
CA GLY A 481 20.26 18.61 -6.79
C GLY A 481 20.30 17.15 -7.27
N ASN A 482 19.88 16.20 -6.43
CA ASN A 482 19.77 14.80 -6.82
C ASN A 482 18.73 14.57 -7.94
N ALA A 483 17.59 15.24 -7.87
CA ALA A 483 16.55 15.16 -8.90
C ALA A 483 17.01 15.75 -10.25
N LEU A 484 17.66 16.91 -10.23
CA LEU A 484 18.25 17.56 -11.39
C LEU A 484 19.34 16.70 -12.04
N PHE A 485 20.16 16.06 -11.22
CA PHE A 485 21.19 15.12 -11.70
C PHE A 485 20.57 13.93 -12.44
N LYS A 486 19.48 13.35 -11.94
CA LYS A 486 18.76 12.25 -12.60
C LYS A 486 18.24 12.62 -14.02
N VAL A 487 17.95 13.88 -14.28
CA VAL A 487 17.51 14.36 -15.61
C VAL A 487 18.62 15.04 -16.41
N HIS A 488 19.88 14.83 -16.00
CA HIS A 488 21.07 15.40 -16.64
C HIS A 488 21.08 16.95 -16.75
N GLN A 489 20.38 17.65 -15.86
CA GLN A 489 20.51 19.10 -15.68
C GLN A 489 21.69 19.40 -14.75
N LEU A 490 22.91 19.18 -15.29
CA LEU A 490 24.12 19.06 -14.48
C LEU A 490 24.55 20.39 -13.83
N GLU A 491 24.47 21.51 -14.55
CA GLU A 491 24.84 22.82 -13.99
C GLU A 491 23.86 23.28 -12.90
N GLU A 492 22.55 23.05 -13.11
CA GLU A 492 21.54 23.32 -12.09
C GLU A 492 21.74 22.42 -10.86
N ALA A 493 22.12 21.16 -11.05
CA ALA A 493 22.44 20.26 -9.95
C ALA A 493 23.66 20.73 -9.14
N ILE A 494 24.72 21.23 -9.81
CA ILE A 494 25.89 21.83 -9.15
C ILE A 494 25.44 23.04 -8.31
N ASN A 495 24.61 23.93 -8.87
CA ASN A 495 24.11 25.10 -8.16
C ASN A 495 23.30 24.71 -6.92
N ALA A 496 22.40 23.72 -7.07
CA ALA A 496 21.57 23.24 -5.97
C ALA A 496 22.41 22.61 -4.83
N HIS A 497 23.36 21.74 -5.18
CA HIS A 497 24.26 21.15 -4.18
C HIS A 497 25.18 22.19 -3.55
N THR A 498 25.66 23.18 -4.30
CA THR A 498 26.45 24.28 -3.75
C THR A 498 25.67 25.07 -2.71
N ARG A 499 24.40 25.40 -3.03
CA ARG A 499 23.52 26.09 -2.07
C ARG A 499 23.25 25.25 -0.83
N ALA A 500 23.00 23.94 -0.98
CA ALA A 500 22.82 23.03 0.15
C ALA A 500 24.06 22.96 1.04
N ARG A 501 25.26 22.88 0.44
CA ARG A 501 26.54 22.88 1.16
C ARG A 501 26.70 24.13 2.01
N ASP A 502 26.52 25.31 1.41
CA ASP A 502 26.71 26.59 2.08
C ASP A 502 25.77 26.74 3.29
N LEU A 503 24.54 26.26 3.12
CA LEU A 503 23.55 26.24 4.22
C LEU A 503 23.94 25.26 5.32
N PHE A 504 24.41 24.04 5.02
CA PHE A 504 24.83 23.10 6.05
C PHE A 504 26.08 23.58 6.79
N GLN A 505 27.00 24.28 6.12
CA GLN A 505 28.13 24.95 6.76
C GLN A 505 27.65 26.03 7.74
N LEU A 506 26.68 26.84 7.32
CA LEU A 506 26.11 27.90 8.16
C LEU A 506 25.40 27.35 9.39
N VAL A 507 24.67 26.25 9.25
CA VAL A 507 23.95 25.56 10.34
C VAL A 507 24.91 24.77 11.24
N GLY A 508 26.12 24.44 10.77
CA GLY A 508 27.10 23.65 11.51
C GLY A 508 26.76 22.16 11.57
N ASP A 509 26.24 21.57 10.48
CA ASP A 509 25.99 20.12 10.36
C ASP A 509 27.03 19.46 9.43
N PRO A 510 28.21 19.07 9.96
CA PRO A 510 29.30 18.53 9.14
C PRO A 510 28.96 17.19 8.49
N LEU A 511 28.05 16.42 9.08
CA LEU A 511 27.69 15.12 8.51
C LEU A 511 26.83 15.27 7.25
N ARG A 512 25.84 16.18 7.27
CA ARG A 512 25.03 16.48 6.09
C ARG A 512 25.83 17.27 5.04
N GLU A 513 26.72 18.17 5.48
CA GLU A 513 27.70 18.83 4.60
C GLU A 513 28.52 17.80 3.81
N ALA A 514 29.03 16.75 4.48
CA ALA A 514 29.78 15.69 3.82
C ALA A 514 28.97 14.94 2.76
N ILE A 515 27.67 14.68 3.02
CA ILE A 515 26.76 14.06 2.05
C ILE A 515 26.67 14.93 0.79
N VAL A 516 26.49 16.24 0.98
CA VAL A 516 26.37 17.17 -0.15
C VAL A 516 27.66 17.28 -0.94
N TRP A 517 28.81 17.35 -0.26
CA TRP A 517 30.12 17.33 -0.93
C TRP A 517 30.29 16.07 -1.79
N ASN A 518 29.87 14.91 -1.26
CA ASN A 518 29.94 13.67 -2.02
C ASN A 518 29.03 13.70 -3.25
N ASN A 519 27.80 14.21 -3.13
CA ASN A 519 26.87 14.34 -4.25
C ASN A 519 27.37 15.34 -5.30
N LEU A 520 27.87 16.50 -4.85
CA LEU A 520 28.48 17.50 -5.71
C LEU A 520 29.67 16.92 -6.51
N GLY A 521 30.54 16.15 -5.84
CA GLY A 521 31.64 15.46 -6.49
C GLY A 521 31.22 14.53 -7.62
N ASN A 522 30.12 13.78 -7.42
CA ASN A 522 29.55 12.92 -8.48
C ASN A 522 29.09 13.75 -9.70
N VAL A 523 28.39 14.86 -9.46
CA VAL A 523 27.91 15.73 -10.56
C VAL A 523 29.08 16.39 -11.29
N LEU A 524 30.11 16.87 -10.57
CA LEU A 524 31.32 17.45 -11.13
C LEU A 524 32.10 16.46 -11.98
N LEU A 525 32.15 15.19 -11.57
CA LEU A 525 32.78 14.14 -12.36
C LEU A 525 32.06 13.90 -13.68
N GLU A 526 30.72 13.87 -13.66
CA GLU A 526 29.88 13.68 -14.83
C GLU A 526 29.98 14.88 -15.82
N THR A 527 30.21 16.09 -15.29
CA THR A 527 30.45 17.30 -16.12
C THR A 527 31.86 17.40 -16.69
N GLY A 528 32.72 16.41 -16.43
CA GLY A 528 34.11 16.44 -16.92
C GLY A 528 35.02 17.39 -16.16
N ARG A 529 34.72 17.67 -14.89
CA ARG A 529 35.49 18.52 -13.97
C ARG A 529 36.15 17.68 -12.86
N PRO A 530 37.06 16.74 -13.24
CA PRO A 530 37.59 15.74 -12.30
C PRO A 530 38.43 16.32 -11.18
N GLU A 531 39.14 17.45 -11.40
CA GLU A 531 39.95 18.10 -10.35
C GLU A 531 39.07 18.63 -9.22
N GLU A 532 37.93 19.26 -9.59
CA GLU A 532 36.97 19.79 -8.61
C GLU A 532 36.21 18.65 -7.92
N ALA A 533 35.89 17.58 -8.67
CA ALA A 533 35.31 16.37 -8.11
C ALA A 533 36.24 15.71 -7.07
N LEU A 534 37.53 15.67 -7.36
CA LEU A 534 38.56 15.16 -6.42
C LEU A 534 38.56 15.96 -5.12
N GLU A 535 38.55 17.29 -5.20
CA GLU A 535 38.51 18.17 -4.02
C GLU A 535 37.22 17.93 -3.22
N ALA A 536 36.07 17.84 -3.89
CA ALA A 536 34.80 17.60 -3.26
C ALA A 536 34.76 16.27 -2.50
N HIS A 537 35.22 15.17 -3.10
CA HIS A 537 35.28 13.87 -2.43
C HIS A 537 36.32 13.81 -1.30
N ILE A 538 37.42 14.55 -1.40
CA ILE A 538 38.40 14.69 -0.29
C ILE A 538 37.72 15.38 0.89
N ARG A 539 36.98 16.47 0.66
CA ARG A 539 36.22 17.15 1.71
C ARG A 539 35.18 16.25 2.36
N ALA A 540 34.43 15.51 1.55
CA ALA A 540 33.47 14.53 2.06
C ALA A 540 34.11 13.48 2.95
N ARG A 541 35.23 12.87 2.50
CA ARG A 541 36.01 11.88 3.27
C ARG A 541 36.47 12.44 4.60
N ASP A 542 37.10 13.62 4.60
CA ASP A 542 37.63 14.23 5.81
C ASP A 542 36.58 14.51 6.85
N LEU A 543 35.39 14.99 6.42
CA LEU A 543 34.25 15.23 7.29
C LEU A 543 33.67 13.91 7.83
N TYR A 544 33.53 12.86 7.01
CA TYR A 544 33.08 11.54 7.47
C TYR A 544 34.07 10.93 8.46
N GLN A 545 35.38 11.09 8.23
CA GLN A 545 36.42 10.62 9.12
C GLN A 545 36.39 11.36 10.47
N ALA A 546 36.21 12.68 10.45
CA ALA A 546 36.07 13.49 11.67
C ALA A 546 34.78 13.13 12.45
N ALA A 547 33.71 12.78 11.76
CA ALA A 547 32.44 12.33 12.37
C ALA A 547 32.50 10.87 12.84
N GLY A 548 33.52 10.09 12.49
CA GLY A 548 33.63 8.66 12.80
C GLY A 548 32.69 7.78 11.97
N ASP A 549 32.06 8.31 10.89
CA ASP A 549 31.18 7.56 10.01
C ASP A 549 32.01 6.76 8.99
N ARG A 550 32.54 5.63 9.46
CA ARG A 550 33.39 4.75 8.66
C ARG A 550 32.69 4.18 7.41
N HIS A 551 31.40 3.95 7.48
CA HIS A 551 30.67 3.40 6.32
C HIS A 551 30.60 4.41 5.17
N ARG A 552 30.27 5.68 5.47
CA ARG A 552 30.26 6.73 4.45
C ARG A 552 31.68 7.14 4.03
N GLU A 553 32.66 7.08 4.93
CA GLU A 553 34.09 7.25 4.60
C GLU A 553 34.53 6.24 3.53
N ALA A 554 34.15 4.96 3.65
CA ALA A 554 34.44 3.94 2.64
C ALA A 554 33.90 4.33 1.26
N ARG A 555 32.64 4.81 1.19
CA ARG A 555 32.05 5.27 -0.07
C ARG A 555 32.79 6.46 -0.67
N ALA A 556 33.27 7.39 0.15
CA ALA A 556 34.06 8.52 -0.33
C ALA A 556 35.42 8.05 -0.89
N TRP A 557 36.06 7.04 -0.30
CA TRP A 557 37.27 6.41 -0.84
C TRP A 557 37.02 5.73 -2.20
N ASN A 558 35.85 5.06 -2.38
CA ASN A 558 35.44 4.53 -3.69
C ASN A 558 35.36 5.62 -4.76
N ASN A 559 34.69 6.71 -4.44
CA ASN A 559 34.50 7.81 -5.37
C ASN A 559 35.85 8.48 -5.71
N LEU A 560 36.74 8.64 -4.75
CA LEU A 560 38.12 9.10 -5.00
C LEU A 560 38.87 8.17 -5.96
N GLY A 561 38.73 6.85 -5.78
CA GLY A 561 39.26 5.86 -6.71
C GLY A 561 38.73 6.02 -8.13
N ASN A 562 37.43 6.24 -8.28
CA ASN A 562 36.79 6.47 -9.59
C ASN A 562 37.32 7.76 -10.26
N VAL A 563 37.44 8.86 -9.50
CA VAL A 563 37.98 10.12 -10.01
C VAL A 563 39.46 9.95 -10.45
N HIS A 564 40.29 9.32 -9.63
CA HIS A 564 41.68 9.06 -9.99
C HIS A 564 41.80 8.20 -11.25
N LEU A 565 40.96 7.18 -11.40
CA LEU A 565 40.94 6.32 -12.58
C LEU A 565 40.57 7.12 -13.84
N GLN A 566 39.58 7.98 -13.76
CA GLN A 566 39.16 8.85 -14.87
C GLN A 566 40.26 9.86 -15.27
N MET A 567 41.06 10.33 -14.29
CA MET A 567 42.20 11.19 -14.52
C MET A 567 43.47 10.44 -15.04
N GLY A 568 43.35 9.12 -15.26
CA GLY A 568 44.51 8.28 -15.65
C GLY A 568 45.51 8.02 -14.52
N ARG A 569 45.18 8.39 -13.28
CA ARG A 569 46.05 8.23 -12.08
C ARG A 569 45.83 6.86 -11.44
N THR A 570 46.15 5.81 -12.18
CA THR A 570 45.75 4.44 -11.86
C THR A 570 46.33 3.93 -10.53
N GLU A 571 47.54 4.29 -10.16
CA GLU A 571 48.12 3.88 -8.87
C GLU A 571 47.38 4.52 -7.68
N GLN A 572 47.00 5.79 -7.81
CA GLN A 572 46.25 6.48 -6.78
C GLN A 572 44.82 5.92 -6.66
N ALA A 573 44.23 5.46 -7.79
CA ALA A 573 42.95 4.76 -7.76
C ALA A 573 43.07 3.43 -6.99
N ILE A 574 44.11 2.63 -7.26
CA ILE A 574 44.36 1.37 -6.56
C ILE A 574 44.53 1.60 -5.05
N GLU A 575 45.27 2.64 -4.65
CA GLU A 575 45.44 2.99 -3.24
C GLU A 575 44.10 3.35 -2.58
N ALA A 576 43.28 4.19 -3.24
CA ALA A 576 41.96 4.61 -2.73
C ALA A 576 41.02 3.42 -2.55
N TYR A 577 40.92 2.53 -3.54
CA TYR A 577 40.14 1.30 -3.43
C TYR A 577 40.68 0.36 -2.33
N GLY A 578 42.01 0.34 -2.12
CA GLY A 578 42.61 -0.41 -1.01
C GLY A 578 42.10 0.08 0.35
N LYS A 579 41.98 1.40 0.53
CA LYS A 579 41.45 2.00 1.77
C LYS A 579 39.95 1.66 1.98
N GLU A 580 39.13 1.72 0.94
CA GLU A 580 37.74 1.26 1.01
C GLU A 580 37.68 -0.21 1.42
N LEU A 581 38.45 -1.07 0.77
CA LEU A 581 38.50 -2.51 1.02
C LEU A 581 38.84 -2.86 2.48
N GLU A 582 39.80 -2.14 3.09
CA GLU A 582 40.15 -2.28 4.49
C GLU A 582 38.94 -2.02 5.41
N ILE A 583 38.15 -0.98 5.08
CA ILE A 583 36.95 -0.60 5.85
C ILE A 583 35.82 -1.64 5.65
N CYS A 584 35.50 -2.00 4.40
CA CYS A 584 34.44 -2.97 4.09
C CYS A 584 34.70 -4.32 4.80
N ARG A 585 35.92 -4.82 4.80
CA ARG A 585 36.30 -6.05 5.48
C ARG A 585 36.13 -5.98 7.00
N LYS A 586 36.46 -4.84 7.60
CA LYS A 586 36.32 -4.64 9.05
C LYS A 586 34.85 -4.66 9.49
N PHE A 587 33.91 -4.26 8.61
CA PHE A 587 32.50 -4.22 8.89
C PHE A 587 31.69 -5.39 8.28
N GLU A 588 32.41 -6.37 7.68
CA GLU A 588 31.78 -7.53 7.00
C GLU A 588 30.78 -7.11 5.92
N ASP A 589 30.99 -5.95 5.28
CA ASP A 589 30.18 -5.47 4.16
C ASP A 589 30.59 -6.21 2.88
N TRP A 590 30.08 -7.42 2.72
CA TRP A 590 30.40 -8.31 1.59
C TRP A 590 30.04 -7.72 0.24
N TYR A 591 28.95 -6.97 0.14
CA TYR A 591 28.58 -6.32 -1.11
C TYR A 591 29.50 -5.14 -1.44
N GLY A 592 29.82 -4.30 -0.44
CA GLY A 592 30.80 -3.24 -0.57
C GLY A 592 32.18 -3.78 -0.93
N GLU A 593 32.64 -4.85 -0.28
CA GLU A 593 33.91 -5.52 -0.61
C GLU A 593 33.92 -6.01 -2.06
N ALA A 594 32.85 -6.67 -2.50
CA ALA A 594 32.74 -7.20 -3.86
C ALA A 594 32.82 -6.09 -4.92
N ARG A 595 32.06 -5.01 -4.74
CA ARG A 595 32.07 -3.84 -5.64
C ARG A 595 33.46 -3.19 -5.69
N THR A 596 34.11 -3.02 -4.54
CA THR A 596 35.45 -2.45 -4.46
C THR A 596 36.48 -3.32 -5.18
N LEU A 597 36.45 -4.63 -4.98
CA LEU A 597 37.32 -5.59 -5.67
C LEU A 597 37.09 -5.57 -7.19
N HIS A 598 35.84 -5.42 -7.63
CA HIS A 598 35.50 -5.24 -9.05
C HIS A 598 36.19 -3.97 -9.62
N ASN A 599 36.04 -2.82 -8.95
CA ASN A 599 36.66 -1.56 -9.36
C ASN A 599 38.17 -1.65 -9.33
N LEU A 600 38.76 -2.32 -8.33
CA LEU A 600 40.20 -2.59 -8.23
C LEU A 600 40.68 -3.45 -9.40
N ALA A 601 39.90 -4.45 -9.82
CA ALA A 601 40.19 -5.27 -10.98
C ALA A 601 40.24 -4.44 -12.28
N LEU A 602 39.27 -3.54 -12.46
CA LEU A 602 39.26 -2.61 -13.58
C LEU A 602 40.48 -1.69 -13.58
N ALA A 603 40.87 -1.17 -12.40
CA ALA A 603 42.07 -0.36 -12.25
C ALA A 603 43.35 -1.15 -12.61
N HIS A 604 43.47 -2.39 -12.15
CA HIS A 604 44.59 -3.26 -12.52
C HIS A 604 44.61 -3.57 -14.03
N LYS A 605 43.46 -3.79 -14.64
CA LYS A 605 43.34 -3.98 -16.09
C LYS A 605 43.83 -2.75 -16.85
N THR A 606 43.42 -1.56 -16.43
CA THR A 606 43.87 -0.28 -16.99
C THR A 606 45.39 -0.07 -16.81
N ALA A 607 45.96 -0.53 -15.69
CA ALA A 607 47.38 -0.52 -15.41
C ALA A 607 48.21 -1.55 -16.21
N GLY A 608 47.56 -2.34 -17.09
CA GLY A 608 48.25 -3.40 -17.84
C GLY A 608 48.67 -4.61 -16.97
N ARG A 609 47.98 -4.88 -15.86
CA ARG A 609 48.26 -5.95 -14.90
C ARG A 609 47.15 -7.05 -14.96
N PRO A 610 47.06 -7.82 -16.05
CA PRO A 610 45.93 -8.75 -16.27
C PRO A 610 45.85 -9.84 -15.19
N THR A 611 46.97 -10.33 -14.69
CA THR A 611 46.98 -11.33 -13.61
C THR A 611 46.38 -10.78 -12.30
N ALA A 612 46.74 -9.57 -11.91
CA ALA A 612 46.18 -8.92 -10.72
C ALA A 612 44.69 -8.60 -10.91
N ALA A 613 44.32 -8.13 -12.09
CA ALA A 613 42.90 -7.89 -12.44
C ALA A 613 42.06 -9.16 -12.32
N ARG A 614 42.54 -10.28 -12.86
CA ARG A 614 41.86 -11.58 -12.79
C ARG A 614 41.67 -12.04 -11.34
N ILE A 615 42.70 -11.96 -10.52
CA ILE A 615 42.63 -12.32 -9.10
C ILE A 615 41.56 -11.45 -8.37
N ALA A 616 41.58 -10.15 -8.61
CA ALA A 616 40.62 -9.24 -8.00
C ALA A 616 39.16 -9.54 -8.45
N PHE A 617 38.94 -9.86 -9.73
CA PHE A 617 37.61 -10.30 -10.20
C PHE A 617 37.14 -11.61 -9.55
N LEU A 618 38.02 -12.60 -9.38
CA LEU A 618 37.67 -13.86 -8.70
C LEU A 618 37.25 -13.61 -7.25
N HIS A 619 38.03 -12.80 -6.51
CA HIS A 619 37.68 -12.43 -5.15
C HIS A 619 36.38 -11.62 -5.09
N ALA A 620 36.11 -10.76 -6.09
CA ALA A 620 34.85 -10.03 -6.18
C ALA A 620 33.66 -10.98 -6.38
N SER A 621 33.80 -11.99 -7.25
CA SER A 621 32.77 -13.02 -7.46
C SER A 621 32.47 -13.81 -6.17
N GLU A 622 33.50 -14.19 -5.42
CA GLU A 622 33.33 -14.85 -4.12
C GLU A 622 32.59 -13.96 -3.11
N ALA A 623 32.96 -12.67 -3.04
CA ALA A 623 32.33 -11.71 -2.14
C ALA A 623 30.88 -11.43 -2.53
N TYR A 624 30.54 -11.31 -3.83
CA TYR A 624 29.17 -11.22 -4.31
C TYR A 624 28.34 -12.46 -3.97
N THR A 625 28.94 -13.65 -4.06
CA THR A 625 28.28 -14.89 -3.65
C THR A 625 27.93 -14.87 -2.15
N ARG A 626 28.86 -14.40 -1.30
CA ARG A 626 28.61 -14.22 0.14
C ARG A 626 27.54 -13.17 0.43
N ALA A 627 27.48 -12.13 -0.40
CA ALA A 627 26.47 -11.07 -0.32
C ALA A 627 25.09 -11.50 -0.87
N ASN A 628 24.93 -12.76 -1.31
CA ASN A 628 23.70 -13.26 -1.94
C ASN A 628 23.31 -12.49 -3.23
N ALA A 629 24.31 -12.11 -4.03
CA ALA A 629 24.18 -11.38 -5.30
C ALA A 629 24.67 -12.27 -6.48
N PRO A 630 23.88 -13.30 -6.89
CA PRO A 630 24.35 -14.33 -7.82
C PRO A 630 24.57 -13.82 -9.25
N THR A 631 23.83 -12.82 -9.69
CA THR A 631 23.98 -12.21 -11.02
C THR A 631 25.31 -11.50 -11.14
N GLU A 632 25.63 -10.61 -10.20
CA GLU A 632 26.87 -9.86 -10.16
C GLU A 632 28.09 -10.81 -9.96
N ALA A 633 27.90 -11.88 -9.20
CA ALA A 633 28.92 -12.91 -9.04
C ALA A 633 29.25 -13.60 -10.36
N ALA A 634 28.23 -13.97 -11.15
CA ALA A 634 28.39 -14.61 -12.45
C ALA A 634 29.03 -13.67 -13.48
N ASP A 635 28.60 -12.42 -13.55
CA ASP A 635 29.16 -11.40 -14.44
C ASP A 635 30.63 -11.15 -14.14
N THR A 636 30.97 -11.05 -12.86
CA THR A 636 32.35 -10.82 -12.41
C THR A 636 33.24 -12.05 -12.66
N GLN A 637 32.70 -13.27 -12.50
CA GLN A 637 33.41 -14.50 -12.87
C GLN A 637 33.70 -14.54 -14.38
N SER A 638 32.74 -14.19 -15.21
CA SER A 638 32.92 -14.11 -16.67
C SER A 638 33.99 -13.09 -17.06
N ALA A 639 34.04 -11.95 -16.36
CA ALA A 639 35.10 -10.94 -16.55
C ALA A 639 36.49 -11.48 -16.20
N ALA A 640 36.63 -12.29 -15.13
CA ALA A 640 37.85 -12.95 -14.75
C ALA A 640 38.33 -13.97 -15.81
N ASP A 641 37.39 -14.75 -16.36
CA ASP A 641 37.68 -15.78 -17.38
C ASP A 641 38.08 -15.17 -18.73
N SER A 642 37.60 -13.96 -19.04
CA SER A 642 38.01 -13.22 -20.25
C SER A 642 39.45 -12.70 -20.23
N LEU A 643 40.14 -12.75 -19.08
CA LEU A 643 41.53 -12.34 -18.91
C LEU A 643 42.51 -13.52 -18.90
N THR A 644 42.06 -14.69 -19.26
CA THR A 644 42.93 -15.84 -19.52
C THR A 644 43.38 -15.78 -20.96
#